data_106e1b7655def80f6df8f2da4d58492e
#
_entry.id   106e1b7655def80f6df8f2da4d58492e
#
_cell.length_a   1.000
_cell.length_b   1.000
_cell.length_c   1.000
_cell.angle_alpha   90.00
_cell.angle_beta   90.00
_cell.angle_gamma   90.00
#
_symmetry.space_group_name_H-M   'P 1'
#
loop_
_entity.id
_entity.type
_entity.pdbx_description
1 polymer ?
#
loop_
_entity_poly.entity_id
_entity_poly.type
_entity_poly.pdbx_seq_one_letter_code
_entity_poly.pdbx_strand_id
1 'polypeptide(L)'
;MCTCRSNRCVTLFGLPLVSGIHCGMAGEPPIRRRDWLGAVGSAAALVWASPAWASGRLSGKTTRYDFVSSGVVKGSQTTIRLPDGSREVLFEFTDRGRGPKLRSTLNLDDAGFITKLQTTGYNYLKVPVNERFVARGGTATWKNSAERETHAYSAPRFYVSMDGSPEESAVMVRAALRARNASLDLWPTGVTNVTAVKTLAVSDGRASRRVTMYEATGLDFTPVNLWLDESGELFMSGSIWGAVVQRGWSTSLKQLFEVQDERVAELGRQFARTLPQRAGTAIAITNVALFDSEAGRLVPNATVLLHDDEVAAVGGSEVSVPSDARRIDGAGKTLLPGLWNMHMHLDASYGPRLLAEGATTIRDPGNAPDYIAKTKARFESGELVGPRVIIAGLMDGTGKYTAPIGTTTATAVDAIAQVRRWKDLGAVQIKIYSSMDPKLVPVIVKEAHARGMRVSGHIPAGMLAQDAVHEGFDEIQHVNFLFLNFMPDTKDRTQTPVRLTATAERAGTIDLQSQQVKDFIALLKSKDIVSDPTVGIFYTDTMTRTGDMASTGLAEIADWLPPQVRRGLTTGGLPLGPGLDAKYSASAKAYLTMVALLHSSGIRIVAGTDDLLPGFDLIHELELYSQAGIPNAQVLQTATIVPARVMRMDDSL
;
A
#
# COMPACT_ATOMS: atom_id res chain seq x y z
N MET A 1 11.57 13.25 15.00
CA MET A 1 11.99 13.06 16.42
C MET A 1 10.92 12.26 17.12
N CYS A 2 11.21 11.04 17.49
CA CYS A 2 10.30 10.21 18.30
C CYS A 2 10.72 10.28 19.75
N THR A 3 9.76 10.45 20.68
CA THR A 3 10.01 10.36 22.11
C THR A 3 9.35 9.11 22.65
N CYS A 4 10.09 8.30 23.40
CA CYS A 4 9.56 7.13 24.08
C CYS A 4 9.46 7.42 25.59
N ARG A 5 8.25 7.36 26.15
CA ARG A 5 8.00 7.25 27.59
C ARG A 5 7.20 5.99 27.80
N SER A 6 7.75 5.07 28.62
CA SER A 6 7.07 3.88 29.14
C SER A 6 6.13 3.20 28.13
N ASN A 7 6.69 2.43 27.19
CA ASN A 7 5.97 1.63 26.19
C ASN A 7 5.11 2.40 25.14
N ARG A 8 5.36 3.68 24.89
CA ARG A 8 4.68 4.44 23.82
C ARG A 8 5.68 5.32 23.10
N CYS A 9 5.73 5.23 21.78
CA CYS A 9 6.45 6.18 20.92
C CYS A 9 5.52 7.35 20.57
N VAL A 10 5.98 8.58 20.78
CA VAL A 10 5.23 9.79 20.44
C VAL A 10 6.06 10.63 19.49
N THR A 11 5.51 10.95 18.33
CA THR A 11 6.13 11.83 17.32
C THR A 11 5.88 13.31 17.69
N LEU A 12 6.93 14.13 17.74
CA LEU A 12 6.83 15.54 18.08
C LEU A 12 6.47 16.39 16.84
N PHE A 13 5.17 16.56 16.58
CA PHE A 13 4.65 17.76 15.95
C PHE A 13 3.60 18.34 16.89
N GLY A 14 3.78 19.61 17.28
CA GLY A 14 3.00 20.25 18.31
C GLY A 14 1.51 20.39 17.98
N LEU A 15 0.70 19.57 18.62
CA LEU A 15 -0.72 19.81 18.85
C LEU A 15 -1.03 19.41 20.30
N PRO A 16 -1.95 20.10 21.00
CA PRO A 16 -2.17 19.91 22.45
C PRO A 16 -2.87 18.58 22.74
N LEU A 17 -2.33 17.83 23.68
CA LEU A 17 -2.94 16.65 24.28
C LEU A 17 -4.10 17.04 25.18
N VAL A 18 -5.28 16.50 24.93
CA VAL A 18 -6.40 16.49 25.87
C VAL A 18 -6.27 15.25 26.76
N SER A 19 -6.11 15.47 28.06
CA SER A 19 -6.01 14.42 29.06
C SER A 19 -7.40 13.99 29.56
N GLY A 20 -7.57 12.70 29.71
CA GLY A 20 -8.46 12.12 30.74
C GLY A 20 -9.66 11.35 30.24
N ILE A 21 -9.59 10.00 30.34
CA ILE A 21 -10.74 9.15 30.70
C ILE A 21 -10.21 7.95 31.51
N HIS A 22 -10.77 7.72 32.65
CA HIS A 22 -10.53 6.61 33.57
C HIS A 22 -11.22 5.33 33.08
N CYS A 23 -10.51 4.23 33.14
CA CYS A 23 -11.03 2.89 32.88
C CYS A 23 -11.59 2.27 34.17
N GLY A 24 -12.88 1.97 34.16
CA GLY A 24 -13.54 1.17 35.20
C GLY A 24 -13.80 -0.24 34.71
N MET A 25 -13.24 -1.23 35.39
CA MET A 25 -13.54 -2.64 35.15
C MET A 25 -14.92 -3.02 35.70
N ALA A 26 -15.70 -3.75 34.90
CA ALA A 26 -16.84 -4.56 35.39
C ALA A 26 -16.83 -5.90 34.64
N GLY A 27 -16.80 -6.98 35.43
CA GLY A 27 -16.75 -8.35 34.91
C GLY A 27 -18.14 -8.88 34.54
N GLU A 28 -18.19 -9.78 33.58
CA GLU A 28 -19.36 -10.57 33.24
C GLU A 28 -19.16 -12.07 33.51
N PRO A 29 -20.25 -12.80 33.88
CA PRO A 29 -20.22 -14.20 34.28
C PRO A 29 -20.39 -15.17 33.06
N PRO A 30 -20.05 -16.45 33.22
CA PRO A 30 -19.98 -17.41 32.12
C PRO A 30 -21.34 -18.00 31.75
N ILE A 31 -21.62 -18.10 30.45
CA ILE A 31 -22.80 -18.79 29.91
C ILE A 31 -22.47 -20.26 29.64
N ARG A 32 -23.31 -21.15 30.16
CA ARG A 32 -23.23 -22.61 30.09
C ARG A 32 -23.62 -23.15 28.71
N ARG A 33 -22.89 -24.18 28.28
CA ARG A 33 -23.25 -25.10 27.17
C ARG A 33 -24.58 -25.81 27.45
N ARG A 34 -25.42 -25.96 26.42
CA ARG A 34 -26.33 -27.09 26.23
C ARG A 34 -26.65 -27.34 24.75
N ASP A 35 -26.23 -28.48 24.30
CA ASP A 35 -26.80 -29.48 23.38
C ASP A 35 -27.74 -29.05 22.24
N TRP A 36 -27.32 -29.32 21.03
CA TRP A 36 -28.17 -29.94 20.00
C TRP A 36 -27.34 -30.89 19.14
N LEU A 37 -27.64 -32.20 19.33
CA LEU A 37 -27.28 -33.31 18.45
C LEU A 37 -28.35 -33.43 17.36
N GLY A 38 -27.93 -33.69 16.13
CA GLY A 38 -28.70 -34.47 15.18
C GLY A 38 -29.24 -33.72 13.96
N ALA A 39 -28.53 -33.81 12.82
CA ALA A 39 -29.09 -34.27 11.55
C ALA A 39 -27.95 -34.45 10.53
N VAL A 40 -27.63 -35.70 10.23
CA VAL A 40 -26.89 -36.09 9.01
C VAL A 40 -27.87 -35.96 7.85
N GLY A 41 -27.55 -35.19 6.85
CA GLY A 41 -28.39 -34.96 5.68
C GLY A 41 -27.60 -34.39 4.51
N SER A 42 -27.16 -35.28 3.63
CA SER A 42 -26.95 -35.13 2.18
C SER A 42 -26.23 -33.86 1.68
N ALA A 43 -24.99 -34.05 1.23
CA ALA A 43 -24.31 -33.13 0.32
C ALA A 43 -25.11 -33.01 -0.99
N ALA A 44 -25.95 -31.99 -1.07
CA ALA A 44 -26.53 -31.54 -2.33
C ALA A 44 -25.52 -30.60 -2.99
N ALA A 45 -24.94 -31.05 -4.10
CA ALA A 45 -24.23 -30.22 -5.04
C ALA A 45 -25.15 -29.06 -5.46
N LEU A 46 -24.94 -27.88 -4.93
CA LEU A 46 -25.54 -26.66 -5.41
C LEU A 46 -24.94 -26.35 -6.80
N VAL A 47 -25.57 -26.95 -7.80
CA VAL A 47 -25.52 -26.49 -9.18
C VAL A 47 -26.01 -25.01 -9.12
N TRP A 48 -25.13 -24.10 -9.35
CA TRP A 48 -25.45 -22.69 -9.58
C TRP A 48 -26.30 -22.62 -10.85
N ALA A 49 -27.61 -22.76 -10.71
CA ALA A 49 -28.54 -22.33 -11.74
C ALA A 49 -28.33 -20.84 -11.92
N SER A 50 -27.67 -20.47 -13.00
CA SER A 50 -27.68 -19.10 -13.49
C SER A 50 -29.14 -18.67 -13.56
N PRO A 51 -29.57 -17.60 -12.85
CA PRO A 51 -30.92 -17.10 -13.05
C PRO A 51 -31.02 -16.73 -14.52
N ALA A 52 -31.93 -17.39 -15.21
CA ALA A 52 -32.29 -17.06 -16.59
C ALA A 52 -32.67 -15.57 -16.60
N TRP A 53 -31.82 -14.78 -17.20
CA TRP A 53 -32.07 -13.36 -17.44
C TRP A 53 -33.23 -13.28 -18.39
N ALA A 54 -34.35 -12.79 -17.90
CA ALA A 54 -35.41 -12.32 -18.76
C ALA A 54 -34.75 -11.34 -19.74
N SER A 55 -34.77 -11.66 -21.03
CA SER A 55 -34.31 -10.86 -22.16
C SER A 55 -35.25 -9.68 -22.43
N GLY A 56 -35.58 -8.94 -21.37
CA GLY A 56 -36.11 -7.59 -21.49
C GLY A 56 -34.93 -6.69 -21.84
N ARG A 57 -34.86 -6.20 -23.07
CA ARG A 57 -33.96 -5.11 -23.46
C ARG A 57 -34.25 -3.94 -22.52
N LEU A 58 -33.43 -3.72 -21.50
CA LEU A 58 -33.44 -2.50 -20.74
C LEU A 58 -33.09 -1.38 -21.71
N SER A 59 -34.08 -0.53 -22.06
CA SER A 59 -33.92 0.62 -22.95
C SER A 59 -33.21 1.72 -22.15
N GLY A 60 -31.89 1.64 -22.04
CA GLY A 60 -31.05 2.59 -21.32
C GLY A 60 -29.83 3.02 -22.15
N LYS A 61 -29.28 4.20 -21.86
CA LYS A 61 -28.01 4.64 -22.43
C LYS A 61 -26.87 3.82 -21.80
N THR A 62 -26.15 3.04 -22.60
CA THR A 62 -25.02 2.22 -22.16
C THR A 62 -23.70 2.89 -22.49
N THR A 63 -22.84 3.07 -21.49
CA THR A 63 -21.45 3.52 -21.64
C THR A 63 -20.50 2.39 -21.23
N ARG A 64 -19.48 2.15 -22.04
CA ARG A 64 -18.48 1.10 -21.80
C ARG A 64 -17.13 1.72 -21.58
N TYR A 65 -16.39 1.11 -20.67
CA TYR A 65 -15.03 1.51 -20.28
C TYR A 65 -14.11 0.31 -20.33
N ASP A 66 -12.85 0.55 -20.61
CA ASP A 66 -11.78 -0.44 -20.47
C ASP A 66 -10.97 -0.13 -19.20
N PHE A 67 -10.68 -1.15 -18.40
CA PHE A 67 -9.68 -1.02 -17.34
C PHE A 67 -8.31 -1.35 -17.95
N VAL A 68 -7.43 -0.36 -17.95
CA VAL A 68 -6.09 -0.44 -18.55
C VAL A 68 -5.02 -0.40 -17.46
N SER A 69 -4.10 -1.35 -17.50
CA SER A 69 -2.94 -1.42 -16.62
C SER A 69 -1.73 -1.89 -17.42
N SER A 70 -0.58 -1.26 -17.27
CA SER A 70 0.62 -1.48 -18.11
C SER A 70 0.34 -1.41 -19.62
N GLY A 71 -0.54 -0.50 -20.03
CA GLY A 71 -0.95 -0.33 -21.44
C GLY A 71 -1.82 -1.47 -22.00
N VAL A 72 -2.23 -2.44 -21.18
CA VAL A 72 -3.04 -3.60 -21.59
C VAL A 72 -4.42 -3.52 -20.95
N VAL A 73 -5.47 -3.86 -21.71
CA VAL A 73 -6.83 -3.99 -21.18
C VAL A 73 -6.89 -5.25 -20.31
N LYS A 74 -7.11 -5.07 -19.01
CA LYS A 74 -7.20 -6.16 -18.01
C LYS A 74 -8.59 -6.27 -17.35
N GLY A 75 -9.56 -5.48 -17.80
CA GLY A 75 -10.91 -5.48 -17.27
C GLY A 75 -11.81 -4.47 -17.94
N SER A 76 -12.98 -4.25 -17.38
CA SER A 76 -13.98 -3.32 -17.94
C SER A 76 -14.93 -2.78 -16.87
N GLN A 77 -15.54 -1.63 -17.20
CA GLN A 77 -16.77 -1.19 -16.57
C GLN A 77 -17.86 -1.02 -17.64
N THR A 78 -19.08 -1.40 -17.32
CA THR A 78 -20.28 -1.08 -18.12
C THR A 78 -21.26 -0.37 -17.21
N THR A 79 -21.66 0.83 -17.60
CA THR A 79 -22.70 1.61 -16.93
C THR A 79 -23.93 1.70 -17.83
N ILE A 80 -25.09 1.32 -17.32
CA ILE A 80 -26.39 1.44 -17.99
C ILE A 80 -27.21 2.45 -17.20
N ARG A 81 -27.53 3.58 -17.82
CA ARG A 81 -28.42 4.60 -17.27
C ARG A 81 -29.85 4.33 -17.75
N LEU A 82 -30.73 4.03 -16.81
CA LEU A 82 -32.13 3.74 -17.08
C LEU A 82 -32.94 5.03 -17.22
N PRO A 83 -34.17 4.97 -17.83
CA PRO A 83 -35.00 6.15 -18.02
C PRO A 83 -35.45 6.89 -16.74
N ASP A 84 -35.53 6.14 -15.61
CA ASP A 84 -35.85 6.68 -14.29
C ASP A 84 -34.62 7.32 -13.60
N GLY A 85 -33.47 7.42 -14.30
CA GLY A 85 -32.24 7.98 -13.78
C GLY A 85 -31.41 7.01 -12.96
N SER A 86 -31.93 5.82 -12.62
CA SER A 86 -31.15 4.79 -11.93
C SER A 86 -30.02 4.25 -12.81
N ARG A 87 -29.04 3.62 -12.19
CA ARG A 87 -27.86 3.07 -12.88
C ARG A 87 -27.61 1.62 -12.49
N GLU A 88 -27.32 0.81 -13.50
CA GLU A 88 -26.70 -0.49 -13.31
C GLU A 88 -25.24 -0.40 -13.72
N VAL A 89 -24.34 -0.89 -12.86
CA VAL A 89 -22.90 -0.88 -13.10
C VAL A 89 -22.36 -2.30 -12.96
N LEU A 90 -21.60 -2.74 -13.96
CA LEU A 90 -20.79 -3.95 -13.93
C LEU A 90 -19.34 -3.51 -13.99
N PHE A 91 -18.55 -3.84 -12.97
CA PHE A 91 -17.14 -3.48 -12.88
C PHE A 91 -16.31 -4.69 -12.55
N GLU A 92 -15.31 -4.99 -13.37
CA GLU A 92 -14.37 -6.08 -13.10
C GLU A 92 -13.01 -5.79 -13.74
N PHE A 93 -11.96 -6.24 -13.07
CA PHE A 93 -10.64 -6.35 -13.65
C PHE A 93 -9.85 -7.49 -13.02
N THR A 94 -8.72 -7.86 -13.65
CA THR A 94 -7.79 -8.83 -13.10
C THR A 94 -6.39 -8.21 -12.97
N ASP A 95 -5.82 -8.33 -11.77
CA ASP A 95 -4.44 -8.03 -11.48
C ASP A 95 -3.79 -9.29 -10.90
N ARG A 96 -3.02 -10.00 -11.73
CA ARG A 96 -2.32 -11.23 -11.31
C ARG A 96 -3.25 -12.27 -10.65
N GLY A 97 -4.51 -12.34 -11.13
CA GLY A 97 -5.55 -13.21 -10.61
C GLY A 97 -6.39 -12.62 -9.45
N ARG A 98 -5.96 -11.51 -8.85
CA ARG A 98 -6.76 -10.69 -7.91
C ARG A 98 -7.64 -9.72 -8.70
N GLY A 99 -8.36 -8.86 -8.01
CA GLY A 99 -9.20 -7.80 -8.59
C GLY A 99 -10.68 -8.05 -8.35
N PRO A 100 -11.48 -6.99 -8.27
CA PRO A 100 -12.91 -7.06 -7.97
C PRO A 100 -13.71 -7.60 -9.16
N LYS A 101 -14.91 -8.07 -8.84
CA LYS A 101 -16.01 -8.25 -9.80
C LYS A 101 -17.30 -7.85 -9.09
N LEU A 102 -17.81 -6.67 -9.44
CA LEU A 102 -18.92 -6.03 -8.76
C LEU A 102 -20.08 -5.79 -9.72
N ARG A 103 -21.28 -5.96 -9.22
CA ARG A 103 -22.50 -5.51 -9.83
C ARG A 103 -23.22 -4.60 -8.86
N SER A 104 -23.42 -3.34 -9.26
CA SER A 104 -24.12 -2.34 -8.46
C SER A 104 -25.38 -1.85 -9.14
N THR A 105 -26.43 -1.59 -8.36
CA THR A 105 -27.62 -0.87 -8.78
C THR A 105 -27.77 0.35 -7.90
N LEU A 106 -27.87 1.54 -8.50
CA LEU A 106 -27.99 2.83 -7.83
C LEU A 106 -29.30 3.49 -8.22
N ASN A 107 -30.14 3.81 -7.23
CA ASN A 107 -31.26 4.72 -7.39
C ASN A 107 -30.87 6.09 -6.85
N LEU A 108 -31.16 7.14 -7.61
CA LEU A 108 -30.78 8.51 -7.29
C LEU A 108 -32.05 9.35 -7.12
N ASP A 109 -31.98 10.37 -6.27
CA ASP A 109 -32.97 11.44 -6.27
C ASP A 109 -32.66 12.50 -7.34
N ASP A 110 -33.51 13.51 -7.47
CA ASP A 110 -33.36 14.59 -8.44
C ASP A 110 -32.09 15.42 -8.26
N ALA A 111 -31.61 15.51 -7.02
CA ALA A 111 -30.34 16.18 -6.67
C ALA A 111 -29.11 15.31 -6.98
N GLY A 112 -29.30 14.01 -7.22
CA GLY A 112 -28.25 13.05 -7.54
C GLY A 112 -27.68 12.31 -6.32
N PHE A 113 -28.32 12.40 -5.15
CA PHE A 113 -27.93 11.59 -4.01
C PHE A 113 -28.41 10.14 -4.16
N ILE A 114 -27.61 9.21 -3.70
CA ILE A 114 -28.00 7.80 -3.67
C ILE A 114 -29.09 7.62 -2.63
N THR A 115 -30.28 7.17 -3.05
CA THR A 115 -31.41 6.80 -2.18
C THR A 115 -31.46 5.31 -1.92
N LYS A 116 -30.94 4.51 -2.85
CA LYS A 116 -30.77 3.06 -2.71
C LYS A 116 -29.55 2.60 -3.46
N LEU A 117 -28.75 1.76 -2.80
CA LEU A 117 -27.63 1.04 -3.41
C LEU A 117 -27.75 -0.43 -3.08
N GLN A 118 -27.39 -1.26 -4.04
CA GLN A 118 -27.08 -2.67 -3.82
C GLN A 118 -25.87 -3.03 -4.66
N THR A 119 -24.80 -3.50 -3.99
CA THR A 119 -23.58 -4.00 -4.63
C THR A 119 -23.37 -5.45 -4.22
N THR A 120 -23.09 -6.32 -5.19
CA THR A 120 -22.81 -7.74 -4.99
C THR A 120 -21.61 -8.18 -5.82
N GLY A 121 -20.93 -9.23 -5.38
CA GLY A 121 -19.78 -9.81 -6.07
C GLY A 121 -18.65 -10.17 -5.13
N TYR A 122 -17.44 -9.77 -5.47
CA TYR A 122 -16.25 -9.89 -4.61
C TYR A 122 -15.29 -8.73 -4.83
N ASN A 123 -14.55 -8.39 -3.77
CA ASN A 123 -13.56 -7.30 -3.78
C ASN A 123 -12.21 -7.74 -4.39
N TYR A 124 -11.18 -6.90 -4.23
CA TYR A 124 -9.84 -7.12 -4.78
C TYR A 124 -9.17 -8.42 -4.31
N LEU A 125 -9.32 -8.79 -3.04
CA LEU A 125 -8.79 -10.05 -2.46
C LEU A 125 -9.76 -11.22 -2.61
N LYS A 126 -10.85 -11.07 -3.36
CA LYS A 126 -11.91 -12.07 -3.58
C LYS A 126 -12.81 -12.31 -2.36
N VAL A 127 -12.82 -11.42 -1.38
CA VAL A 127 -13.80 -11.46 -0.29
C VAL A 127 -15.19 -11.16 -0.85
N PRO A 128 -16.23 -11.95 -0.49
CA PRO A 128 -17.59 -11.72 -0.97
C PRO A 128 -18.12 -10.33 -0.55
N VAL A 129 -18.69 -9.60 -1.50
CA VAL A 129 -19.34 -8.30 -1.31
C VAL A 129 -20.85 -8.44 -1.39
N ASN A 130 -21.56 -7.95 -0.38
CA ASN A 130 -23.02 -7.81 -0.36
C ASN A 130 -23.39 -6.55 0.43
N GLU A 131 -23.24 -5.41 -0.23
CA GLU A 131 -23.47 -4.10 0.35
C GLU A 131 -24.84 -3.56 -0.04
N ARG A 132 -25.54 -2.96 0.91
CA ARG A 132 -26.85 -2.35 0.73
C ARG A 132 -26.92 -1.03 1.49
N PHE A 133 -27.48 -0.02 0.83
CA PHE A 133 -27.84 1.26 1.44
C PHE A 133 -29.26 1.64 1.03
N VAL A 134 -30.02 2.22 1.97
CA VAL A 134 -31.34 2.79 1.72
C VAL A 134 -31.50 4.06 2.57
N ALA A 135 -31.85 5.17 1.91
CA ALA A 135 -32.27 6.41 2.57
C ALA A 135 -33.73 6.72 2.19
N ARG A 136 -34.62 6.68 3.19
CA ARG A 136 -36.05 6.92 2.99
C ARG A 136 -36.70 7.41 4.29
N GLY A 137 -37.64 8.38 4.17
CA GLY A 137 -38.45 8.82 5.30
C GLY A 137 -37.64 9.39 6.47
N GLY A 138 -36.53 10.09 6.20
CA GLY A 138 -35.67 10.65 7.25
C GLY A 138 -34.77 9.63 7.96
N THR A 139 -34.68 8.40 7.43
CA THR A 139 -33.80 7.35 7.96
C THR A 139 -32.89 6.80 6.87
N ALA A 140 -31.58 6.69 7.16
CA ALA A 140 -30.59 6.03 6.35
C ALA A 140 -30.13 4.75 7.03
N THR A 141 -30.10 3.65 6.27
CA THR A 141 -29.67 2.34 6.77
C THR A 141 -28.70 1.72 5.78
N TRP A 142 -27.60 1.17 6.27
CA TRP A 142 -26.67 0.41 5.43
C TRP A 142 -26.17 -0.85 6.14
N LYS A 143 -25.78 -1.78 5.30
CA LYS A 143 -25.10 -3.01 5.68
C LYS A 143 -24.08 -3.35 4.62
N ASN A 144 -22.84 -3.55 5.01
CA ASN A 144 -21.77 -4.13 4.19
C ASN A 144 -21.06 -5.25 4.96
N SER A 145 -19.84 -5.60 4.57
CA SER A 145 -19.07 -6.66 5.24
C SER A 145 -18.66 -6.29 6.67
N ALA A 146 -18.33 -5.02 6.94
CA ALA A 146 -17.79 -4.53 8.22
C ALA A 146 -18.82 -3.74 9.06
N GLU A 147 -19.85 -3.17 8.44
CA GLU A 147 -20.75 -2.22 9.07
C GLU A 147 -22.21 -2.64 8.99
N ARG A 148 -22.99 -2.30 10.04
CA ARG A 148 -24.46 -2.36 10.03
C ARG A 148 -24.98 -1.21 10.86
N GLU A 149 -25.54 -0.19 10.20
CA GLU A 149 -25.89 1.08 10.82
C GLU A 149 -27.29 1.54 10.41
N THR A 150 -27.91 2.33 11.28
CA THR A 150 -29.18 3.02 11.03
C THR A 150 -29.15 4.39 11.71
N HIS A 151 -29.37 5.45 10.94
CA HIS A 151 -29.31 6.82 11.41
C HIS A 151 -30.51 7.64 10.93
N ALA A 152 -31.05 8.48 11.82
CA ALA A 152 -31.98 9.52 11.42
C ALA A 152 -31.22 10.67 10.74
N TYR A 153 -31.82 11.33 9.75
CA TYR A 153 -31.27 12.51 9.10
C TYR A 153 -32.35 13.54 8.72
N SER A 154 -31.96 14.81 8.79
CA SER A 154 -32.81 15.95 8.37
C SER A 154 -32.35 16.58 7.07
N ALA A 155 -31.11 16.33 6.64
CA ALA A 155 -30.52 16.81 5.40
C ALA A 155 -29.89 15.67 4.62
N PRO A 156 -29.97 15.67 3.27
CA PRO A 156 -29.37 14.64 2.43
C PRO A 156 -27.85 14.54 2.68
N ARG A 157 -27.35 13.29 2.71
CA ARG A 157 -25.92 12.98 2.73
C ARG A 157 -25.60 11.95 1.65
N PHE A 158 -24.43 12.03 1.09
CA PHE A 158 -24.00 11.09 0.05
C PHE A 158 -23.41 9.83 0.69
N TYR A 159 -23.91 8.66 0.28
CA TYR A 159 -23.37 7.39 0.77
C TYR A 159 -22.10 7.01 -0.02
N VAL A 160 -20.99 6.79 0.68
CA VAL A 160 -19.75 6.28 0.12
C VAL A 160 -19.69 4.78 0.40
N SER A 161 -19.69 3.97 -0.66
CA SER A 161 -19.62 2.51 -0.55
C SER A 161 -18.29 2.06 0.03
N MET A 162 -18.29 0.89 0.68
CA MET A 162 -17.06 0.21 1.12
C MET A 162 -16.32 -0.35 -0.10
N ASP A 163 -17.05 -1.03 -0.99
CA ASP A 163 -16.54 -1.63 -2.22
C ASP A 163 -17.25 -0.99 -3.43
N GLY A 164 -16.93 0.27 -3.73
CA GLY A 164 -17.55 1.04 -4.80
C GLY A 164 -16.92 0.85 -6.18
N SER A 165 -17.65 1.24 -7.21
CA SER A 165 -17.17 1.34 -8.58
C SER A 165 -16.74 2.77 -8.95
N PRO A 166 -15.88 2.99 -9.98
CA PRO A 166 -15.58 4.33 -10.49
C PRO A 166 -16.80 5.16 -10.88
N GLU A 167 -17.89 4.53 -11.30
CA GLU A 167 -19.14 5.24 -11.58
C GLU A 167 -19.76 5.87 -10.33
N GLU A 168 -19.65 5.23 -9.16
CA GLU A 168 -20.16 5.79 -7.91
C GLU A 168 -19.42 7.07 -7.52
N SER A 169 -18.10 7.12 -7.73
CA SER A 169 -17.31 8.36 -7.57
C SER A 169 -17.77 9.46 -8.56
N ALA A 170 -18.09 9.09 -9.79
CA ALA A 170 -18.63 10.05 -10.76
C ALA A 170 -20.03 10.55 -10.37
N VAL A 171 -20.88 9.70 -9.79
CA VAL A 171 -22.19 10.11 -9.22
C VAL A 171 -21.97 11.11 -8.09
N MET A 172 -21.05 10.85 -7.19
CA MET A 172 -20.70 11.74 -6.08
C MET A 172 -20.23 13.12 -6.59
N VAL A 173 -19.30 13.16 -7.53
CA VAL A 173 -18.83 14.41 -8.13
C VAL A 173 -19.97 15.19 -8.78
N ARG A 174 -20.85 14.53 -9.53
CA ARG A 174 -22.04 15.18 -10.14
C ARG A 174 -23.02 15.72 -9.10
N ALA A 175 -23.24 15.00 -8.00
CA ALA A 175 -24.09 15.46 -6.91
C ALA A 175 -23.46 16.69 -6.22
N ALA A 176 -22.15 16.66 -5.96
CA ALA A 176 -21.43 17.79 -5.39
C ALA A 176 -21.52 19.05 -6.27
N LEU A 177 -21.34 18.92 -7.59
CA LEU A 177 -21.42 20.04 -8.52
C LEU A 177 -22.82 20.70 -8.58
N ARG A 178 -23.86 20.00 -8.13
CA ARG A 178 -25.24 20.56 -8.00
C ARG A 178 -25.48 21.15 -6.61
N ALA A 179 -24.71 20.73 -5.62
CA ALA A 179 -24.85 21.18 -4.26
C ALA A 179 -24.24 22.57 -4.04
N ARG A 180 -24.68 23.25 -2.99
CA ARG A 180 -24.11 24.56 -2.60
C ARG A 180 -22.62 24.41 -2.29
N ASN A 181 -21.78 25.27 -2.85
CA ASN A 181 -20.32 25.29 -2.69
C ASN A 181 -19.61 24.00 -3.15
N ALA A 182 -20.26 23.20 -3.99
CA ALA A 182 -19.76 21.90 -4.44
C ALA A 182 -19.28 20.99 -3.29
N SER A 183 -20.01 21.00 -2.18
CA SER A 183 -19.71 20.28 -0.94
C SER A 183 -20.83 19.31 -0.58
N LEU A 184 -20.48 18.12 -0.10
CA LEU A 184 -21.42 17.10 0.35
C LEU A 184 -21.02 16.59 1.74
N ASP A 185 -22.00 16.52 2.65
CA ASP A 185 -21.90 15.66 3.80
C ASP A 185 -21.98 14.20 3.38
N LEU A 186 -21.18 13.34 4.03
CA LEU A 186 -21.06 11.93 3.65
C LEU A 186 -21.67 10.99 4.70
N TRP A 187 -22.18 9.86 4.25
CA TRP A 187 -22.41 8.66 5.03
C TRP A 187 -21.27 7.65 4.82
N PRO A 188 -20.78 6.97 5.89
CA PRO A 188 -21.15 7.08 7.31
C PRO A 188 -20.75 8.39 7.94
N THR A 189 -19.65 9.02 7.53
CA THR A 189 -19.12 10.25 8.12
C THR A 189 -18.19 10.99 7.15
N GLY A 190 -17.92 12.25 7.44
CA GLY A 190 -17.02 13.11 6.67
C GLY A 190 -17.76 14.11 5.77
N VAL A 191 -16.94 14.91 5.09
CA VAL A 191 -17.37 15.91 4.10
C VAL A 191 -16.44 15.81 2.91
N THR A 192 -16.99 15.88 1.70
CA THR A 192 -16.18 16.03 0.48
C THR A 192 -16.44 17.38 -0.16
N ASN A 193 -15.37 18.00 -0.67
CA ASN A 193 -15.47 19.21 -1.49
C ASN A 193 -14.90 18.89 -2.87
N VAL A 194 -15.61 19.30 -3.90
CA VAL A 194 -15.24 19.03 -5.30
C VAL A 194 -14.82 20.31 -5.99
N THR A 195 -13.67 20.29 -6.67
CA THR A 195 -13.14 21.44 -7.40
C THR A 195 -12.80 21.02 -8.82
N ALA A 196 -13.19 21.82 -9.81
CA ALA A 196 -12.70 21.67 -11.18
C ALA A 196 -11.27 22.24 -11.27
N VAL A 197 -10.32 21.42 -11.72
CA VAL A 197 -8.90 21.78 -11.74
C VAL A 197 -8.42 22.12 -13.14
N LYS A 198 -8.71 21.27 -14.12
CA LYS A 198 -8.16 21.41 -15.47
C LYS A 198 -9.14 20.89 -16.51
N THR A 199 -9.39 21.70 -17.54
CA THR A 199 -10.11 21.26 -18.72
C THR A 199 -9.16 21.23 -19.91
N LEU A 200 -9.22 20.16 -20.69
CA LEU A 200 -8.41 20.01 -21.90
C LEU A 200 -9.14 19.18 -22.97
N ALA A 201 -8.65 19.24 -24.19
CA ALA A 201 -9.08 18.37 -25.27
C ALA A 201 -8.19 17.15 -25.34
N VAL A 202 -8.80 15.97 -25.44
CA VAL A 202 -8.12 14.70 -25.72
C VAL A 202 -8.53 14.19 -27.09
N SER A 203 -7.68 13.36 -27.71
CA SER A 203 -7.97 12.76 -29.02
C SER A 203 -7.66 11.28 -29.03
N ASP A 204 -8.50 10.50 -29.68
CA ASP A 204 -8.25 9.08 -29.99
C ASP A 204 -7.62 8.88 -31.40
N GLY A 205 -7.29 10.00 -32.08
CA GLY A 205 -6.82 10.04 -33.46
C GLY A 205 -7.93 10.15 -34.52
N ARG A 206 -9.21 9.98 -34.12
CA ARG A 206 -10.38 10.08 -35.01
C ARG A 206 -11.34 11.17 -34.57
N ALA A 207 -11.48 11.34 -33.26
CA ALA A 207 -12.36 12.32 -32.64
C ALA A 207 -11.61 13.10 -31.56
N SER A 208 -12.11 14.29 -31.25
CA SER A 208 -11.66 15.08 -30.10
C SER A 208 -12.79 15.21 -29.09
N ARG A 209 -12.46 15.20 -27.81
CA ARG A 209 -13.41 15.38 -26.70
C ARG A 209 -12.82 16.28 -25.64
N ARG A 210 -13.62 17.17 -25.11
CA ARG A 210 -13.25 18.01 -23.98
C ARG A 210 -13.54 17.27 -22.69
N VAL A 211 -12.55 17.20 -21.80
CA VAL A 211 -12.66 16.54 -20.51
C VAL A 211 -12.17 17.45 -19.41
N THR A 212 -12.77 17.36 -18.22
CA THR A 212 -12.41 18.17 -17.06
C THR A 212 -12.01 17.26 -15.92
N MET A 213 -10.82 17.52 -15.32
CA MET A 213 -10.37 16.92 -14.08
C MET A 213 -11.03 17.60 -12.91
N TYR A 214 -11.60 16.80 -12.03
CA TYR A 214 -12.14 17.21 -10.74
C TYR A 214 -11.33 16.57 -9.63
N GLU A 215 -11.09 17.33 -8.57
CA GLU A 215 -10.53 16.86 -7.29
C GLU A 215 -11.64 16.78 -6.25
N ALA A 216 -11.74 15.63 -5.57
CA ALA A 216 -12.59 15.43 -4.40
C ALA A 216 -11.71 15.29 -3.16
N THR A 217 -11.79 16.24 -2.23
CA THR A 217 -11.08 16.22 -0.95
C THR A 217 -11.90 15.56 0.15
N GLY A 218 -11.27 15.19 1.27
CA GLY A 218 -11.93 14.60 2.44
C GLY A 218 -12.21 13.10 2.35
N LEU A 219 -11.76 12.43 1.28
CA LEU A 219 -11.90 10.99 1.08
C LEU A 219 -10.60 10.23 1.39
N ASP A 220 -9.47 10.85 1.09
CA ASP A 220 -8.14 10.31 1.27
C ASP A 220 -7.22 11.41 1.80
N PHE A 221 -5.96 11.08 2.13
CA PHE A 221 -4.93 12.05 2.51
C PHE A 221 -4.65 13.10 1.43
N THR A 222 -4.86 12.74 0.18
CA THR A 222 -4.72 13.60 -0.99
C THR A 222 -6.03 13.63 -1.77
N PRO A 223 -6.28 14.69 -2.55
CA PRO A 223 -7.49 14.76 -3.37
C PRO A 223 -7.59 13.56 -4.33
N VAL A 224 -8.77 12.96 -4.41
CA VAL A 224 -9.07 11.90 -5.37
C VAL A 224 -9.41 12.55 -6.72
N ASN A 225 -8.69 12.16 -7.77
CA ASN A 225 -8.86 12.70 -9.12
C ASN A 225 -9.88 11.90 -9.94
N LEU A 226 -10.73 12.61 -10.66
CA LEU A 226 -11.72 12.04 -11.57
C LEU A 226 -11.87 12.94 -12.80
N TRP A 227 -12.02 12.34 -13.98
CA TRP A 227 -12.25 13.05 -15.22
C TRP A 227 -13.68 12.81 -15.72
N LEU A 228 -14.40 13.88 -15.96
CA LEU A 228 -15.72 13.86 -16.63
C LEU A 228 -15.59 14.47 -18.01
N ASP A 229 -16.39 13.95 -18.96
CA ASP A 229 -16.55 14.57 -20.27
C ASP A 229 -17.51 15.77 -20.23
N GLU A 230 -17.68 16.45 -21.35
CA GLU A 230 -18.55 17.63 -21.48
C GLU A 230 -20.04 17.35 -21.23
N SER A 231 -20.47 16.10 -21.30
CA SER A 231 -21.83 15.67 -20.91
C SER A 231 -21.93 15.34 -19.41
N GLY A 232 -20.82 15.42 -18.66
CA GLY A 232 -20.75 15.07 -17.25
C GLY A 232 -20.70 13.57 -17.00
N GLU A 233 -20.48 12.74 -18.02
CA GLU A 233 -20.26 11.30 -17.82
C GLU A 233 -18.81 11.02 -17.44
N LEU A 234 -18.59 9.92 -16.71
CA LEU A 234 -17.24 9.47 -16.38
C LEU A 234 -16.42 9.32 -17.67
N PHE A 235 -15.25 9.92 -17.70
CA PHE A 235 -14.31 9.73 -18.79
C PHE A 235 -13.15 8.84 -18.38
N MET A 236 -12.49 9.16 -17.23
CA MET A 236 -11.41 8.38 -16.68
C MET A 236 -11.36 8.50 -15.14
N SER A 237 -10.95 7.42 -14.47
CA SER A 237 -10.62 7.37 -13.05
C SER A 237 -9.52 6.34 -12.82
N GLY A 238 -8.52 6.69 -12.00
CA GLY A 238 -7.40 5.84 -11.65
C GLY A 238 -6.04 6.52 -11.81
N SER A 239 -4.98 5.72 -11.83
CA SER A 239 -3.58 6.15 -11.84
C SER A 239 -2.76 5.34 -12.86
N ILE A 240 -1.44 5.59 -12.88
CA ILE A 240 -0.48 4.83 -13.70
C ILE A 240 -0.47 3.32 -13.39
N TRP A 241 -0.95 2.90 -12.21
CA TRP A 241 -1.08 1.49 -11.82
C TRP A 241 -2.27 0.80 -12.48
N GLY A 242 -3.30 1.56 -12.78
CA GLY A 242 -4.48 1.10 -13.48
C GLY A 242 -5.59 2.14 -13.49
N ALA A 243 -6.27 2.26 -14.61
CA ALA A 243 -7.34 3.22 -14.78
C ALA A 243 -8.49 2.67 -15.60
N VAL A 244 -9.69 3.08 -15.24
CA VAL A 244 -10.89 2.97 -16.07
C VAL A 244 -10.94 4.18 -17.00
N VAL A 245 -11.09 3.94 -18.30
CA VAL A 245 -11.24 5.00 -19.31
C VAL A 245 -12.35 4.63 -20.29
N GLN A 246 -13.07 5.59 -20.82
CA GLN A 246 -14.10 5.31 -21.85
C GLN A 246 -13.48 4.50 -22.99
N ARG A 247 -14.20 3.45 -23.42
CA ARG A 247 -13.73 2.53 -24.45
C ARG A 247 -13.35 3.26 -25.72
N GLY A 248 -12.15 2.95 -26.24
CA GLY A 248 -11.55 3.58 -27.40
C GLY A 248 -10.67 4.80 -27.10
N TRP A 249 -10.59 5.25 -25.83
CA TRP A 249 -9.82 6.44 -25.44
C TRP A 249 -8.55 6.13 -24.62
N SER A 250 -8.08 4.89 -24.63
CA SER A 250 -6.88 4.49 -23.86
C SER A 250 -5.60 5.23 -24.27
N THR A 251 -5.53 5.72 -25.51
CA THR A 251 -4.39 6.54 -26.01
C THR A 251 -4.28 7.88 -25.28
N SER A 252 -5.37 8.38 -24.68
CA SER A 252 -5.37 9.64 -23.91
C SER A 252 -4.79 9.48 -22.49
N LEU A 253 -4.64 8.26 -21.98
CA LEU A 253 -4.23 8.02 -20.59
C LEU A 253 -2.90 8.68 -20.24
N LYS A 254 -1.91 8.63 -21.14
CA LYS A 254 -0.61 9.28 -20.92
C LYS A 254 -0.76 10.77 -20.60
N GLN A 255 -1.50 11.50 -21.44
CA GLN A 255 -1.74 12.94 -21.28
C GLN A 255 -2.50 13.23 -19.96
N LEU A 256 -3.48 12.40 -19.60
CA LEU A 256 -4.28 12.57 -18.38
C LEU A 256 -3.42 12.32 -17.13
N PHE A 257 -2.57 11.30 -17.13
CA PHE A 257 -1.63 11.02 -16.03
C PHE A 257 -0.58 12.12 -15.87
N GLU A 258 -0.07 12.69 -16.97
CA GLU A 258 0.87 13.82 -16.92
C GLU A 258 0.23 15.04 -16.22
N VAL A 259 -1.06 15.31 -16.48
CA VAL A 259 -1.80 16.39 -15.79
C VAL A 259 -2.02 16.07 -14.31
N GLN A 260 -2.36 14.83 -13.95
CA GLN A 260 -2.49 14.43 -12.56
C GLN A 260 -1.14 14.53 -11.81
N ASP A 261 -0.05 14.04 -12.40
CA ASP A 261 1.30 14.13 -11.83
C ASP A 261 1.73 15.60 -11.62
N GLU A 262 1.47 16.48 -12.58
CA GLU A 262 1.79 17.90 -12.43
C GLU A 262 0.95 18.56 -11.34
N ARG A 263 -0.32 18.14 -11.17
CA ARG A 263 -1.16 18.66 -10.08
C ARG A 263 -0.66 18.20 -8.70
N VAL A 264 -0.24 16.94 -8.58
CA VAL A 264 0.41 16.43 -7.34
C VAL A 264 1.66 17.25 -7.05
N ALA A 265 2.48 17.54 -8.06
CA ALA A 265 3.67 18.36 -7.89
C ALA A 265 3.34 19.80 -7.50
N GLU A 266 2.28 20.41 -8.04
CA GLU A 266 1.84 21.76 -7.66
C GLU A 266 1.46 21.82 -6.17
N LEU A 267 0.70 20.84 -5.67
CA LEU A 267 0.36 20.72 -4.25
C LEU A 267 1.63 20.47 -3.41
N GLY A 268 2.51 19.59 -3.86
CA GLY A 268 3.78 19.29 -3.18
C GLY A 268 4.70 20.52 -3.08
N ARG A 269 4.75 21.39 -4.10
CA ARG A 269 5.48 22.67 -4.05
C ARG A 269 4.95 23.64 -2.98
N GLN A 270 3.65 23.56 -2.66
CA GLN A 270 3.12 24.34 -1.53
C GLN A 270 3.69 23.82 -0.20
N PHE A 271 3.74 22.52 0.00
CA PHE A 271 4.39 21.92 1.18
C PHE A 271 5.88 22.27 1.24
N ALA A 272 6.60 22.22 0.11
CA ALA A 272 8.02 22.60 0.06
C ALA A 272 8.29 24.06 0.47
N ARG A 273 7.32 24.95 0.29
CA ARG A 273 7.42 26.35 0.74
C ARG A 273 7.04 26.55 2.20
N THR A 274 6.17 25.71 2.76
CA THR A 274 5.55 25.97 4.07
C THR A 274 6.05 25.07 5.20
N LEU A 275 6.41 23.81 4.90
CA LEU A 275 6.82 22.86 5.92
C LEU A 275 8.28 22.99 6.37
N PRO A 276 9.29 23.20 5.48
CA PRO A 276 10.67 23.26 5.91
C PRO A 276 10.93 24.49 6.79
N GLN A 277 11.56 24.25 7.93
CA GLN A 277 12.07 25.31 8.79
C GLN A 277 13.56 25.47 8.53
N ARG A 278 13.95 26.59 7.93
CA ARG A 278 15.36 26.91 7.74
C ARG A 278 15.99 27.34 9.09
N ALA A 279 17.05 26.69 9.46
CA ALA A 279 17.72 26.86 10.76
C ALA A 279 19.02 27.66 10.70
N GLY A 280 19.28 28.37 9.62
CA GLY A 280 20.64 28.85 9.33
C GLY A 280 21.51 27.69 8.85
N THR A 281 22.82 27.75 9.08
CA THR A 281 23.78 26.73 8.64
C THR A 281 24.02 25.63 9.66
N ALA A 282 23.68 25.83 10.95
CA ALA A 282 23.93 24.86 12.01
C ALA A 282 22.73 24.63 12.91
N ILE A 283 22.54 23.35 13.29
CA ILE A 283 21.56 22.88 14.29
C ILE A 283 22.30 22.06 15.33
N ALA A 284 22.15 22.40 16.62
CA ALA A 284 22.67 21.61 17.74
C ALA A 284 21.50 20.96 18.49
N ILE A 285 21.48 19.63 18.57
CA ILE A 285 20.54 18.86 19.38
C ILE A 285 21.30 18.45 20.63
N THR A 286 20.90 18.96 21.79
CA THR A 286 21.62 18.78 23.07
C THR A 286 20.80 18.02 24.08
N ASN A 287 21.44 17.45 25.12
CA ASN A 287 20.79 16.74 26.23
C ASN A 287 19.94 15.55 25.80
N VAL A 288 20.24 14.90 24.68
CA VAL A 288 19.44 13.84 24.11
C VAL A 288 20.02 12.46 24.44
N ALA A 289 19.18 11.43 24.58
CA ALA A 289 19.64 10.05 24.51
C ALA A 289 19.84 9.69 23.02
N LEU A 290 21.08 9.55 22.58
CA LEU A 290 21.41 9.20 21.20
C LEU A 290 21.39 7.69 21.03
N PHE A 291 20.65 7.18 20.04
CA PHE A 291 20.78 5.81 19.61
C PHE A 291 22.01 5.64 18.70
N ASP A 292 23.03 5.01 19.24
CA ASP A 292 24.19 4.56 18.48
C ASP A 292 23.79 3.29 17.70
N SER A 293 23.51 3.47 16.43
CA SER A 293 23.00 2.40 15.55
C SER A 293 24.05 1.32 15.27
N GLU A 294 25.34 1.63 15.35
CA GLU A 294 26.39 0.63 15.20
C GLU A 294 26.48 -0.30 16.43
N ALA A 295 26.56 0.31 17.61
CA ALA A 295 26.69 -0.42 18.86
C ALA A 295 25.34 -1.00 19.37
N GLY A 296 24.20 -0.58 18.80
CA GLY A 296 22.86 -1.00 19.21
C GLY A 296 22.54 -0.59 20.66
N ARG A 297 22.95 0.61 21.09
CA ARG A 297 22.76 1.11 22.45
C ARG A 297 22.44 2.59 22.52
N LEU A 298 21.87 3.02 23.64
CA LEU A 298 21.63 4.44 23.91
C LEU A 298 22.85 5.06 24.60
N VAL A 299 23.26 6.23 24.12
CA VAL A 299 24.27 7.10 24.72
C VAL A 299 23.54 8.28 25.37
N PRO A 300 23.53 8.41 26.70
CA PRO A 300 22.81 9.48 27.39
C PRO A 300 23.53 10.82 27.27
N ASN A 301 22.77 11.92 27.38
CA ASN A 301 23.28 13.29 27.43
C ASN A 301 24.17 13.68 26.24
N ALA A 302 23.85 13.13 25.06
CA ALA A 302 24.60 13.44 23.85
C ALA A 302 24.26 14.82 23.30
N THR A 303 25.22 15.38 22.58
CA THR A 303 25.08 16.54 21.70
C THR A 303 25.40 16.13 20.28
N VAL A 304 24.49 16.42 19.34
CA VAL A 304 24.69 16.23 17.90
C VAL A 304 24.64 17.58 17.22
N LEU A 305 25.74 17.94 16.56
CA LEU A 305 25.84 19.15 15.76
C LEU A 305 25.70 18.80 14.28
N LEU A 306 24.70 19.36 13.65
CA LEU A 306 24.49 19.30 12.21
C LEU A 306 24.96 20.64 11.60
N HIS A 307 25.67 20.56 10.48
CA HIS A 307 26.06 21.70 9.68
C HIS A 307 25.64 21.42 8.23
N ASP A 308 24.77 22.25 7.70
CA ASP A 308 24.11 22.00 6.42
C ASP A 308 23.43 20.62 6.40
N ASP A 309 23.88 19.68 5.58
CA ASP A 309 23.36 18.32 5.43
C ASP A 309 24.26 17.24 6.06
N GLU A 310 25.28 17.65 6.85
CA GLU A 310 26.23 16.74 7.46
C GLU A 310 26.13 16.70 8.99
N VAL A 311 26.47 15.56 9.58
CA VAL A 311 26.72 15.42 11.02
C VAL A 311 28.15 15.92 11.30
N ALA A 312 28.28 17.15 11.75
CA ALA A 312 29.59 17.79 11.97
C ALA A 312 30.30 17.29 13.25
N ALA A 313 29.53 16.96 14.30
CA ALA A 313 30.08 16.41 15.54
C ALA A 313 29.04 15.64 16.34
N VAL A 314 29.50 14.60 17.03
CA VAL A 314 28.72 13.81 18.01
C VAL A 314 29.59 13.65 19.26
N GLY A 315 29.04 13.95 20.44
CA GLY A 315 29.74 13.79 21.71
C GLY A 315 28.87 14.18 22.90
N GLY A 316 29.49 14.51 24.01
CA GLY A 316 28.82 15.03 25.22
C GLY A 316 28.85 16.55 25.29
N SER A 317 29.09 17.06 26.49
CA SER A 317 29.16 18.54 26.75
C SER A 317 30.41 19.20 26.16
N GLU A 318 31.42 18.43 25.72
CA GLU A 318 32.65 18.87 25.09
C GLU A 318 32.44 19.34 23.63
N VAL A 319 31.30 18.99 22.99
CA VAL A 319 30.99 19.43 21.63
C VAL A 319 30.84 20.95 21.59
N SER A 320 31.71 21.60 20.86
CA SER A 320 31.65 23.05 20.67
C SER A 320 30.50 23.44 19.76
N VAL A 321 29.47 24.07 20.31
CA VAL A 321 28.28 24.50 19.58
C VAL A 321 28.41 25.97 19.20
N PRO A 322 28.39 26.33 17.90
CA PRO A 322 28.42 27.70 17.43
C PRO A 322 27.33 28.56 18.10
N SER A 323 27.66 29.85 18.35
CA SER A 323 26.74 30.75 19.05
C SER A 323 25.48 31.05 18.25
N ASP A 324 25.55 31.00 16.93
CA ASP A 324 24.49 31.22 15.96
C ASP A 324 23.72 29.92 15.58
N ALA A 325 24.14 28.75 16.09
CA ALA A 325 23.43 27.51 15.84
C ALA A 325 22.03 27.52 16.46
N ARG A 326 21.05 27.07 15.71
CA ARG A 326 19.72 26.76 16.26
C ARG A 326 19.83 25.61 17.27
N ARG A 327 19.51 25.89 18.53
CA ARG A 327 19.55 24.85 19.58
C ARG A 327 18.20 24.17 19.75
N ILE A 328 18.22 22.83 19.85
CA ILE A 328 17.06 21.98 20.18
C ILE A 328 17.43 21.23 21.45
N ASP A 329 16.73 21.54 22.55
CA ASP A 329 16.88 20.76 23.78
C ASP A 329 16.15 19.42 23.63
N GLY A 330 16.91 18.33 23.68
CA GLY A 330 16.45 16.96 23.60
C GLY A 330 16.23 16.28 24.95
N ALA A 331 16.20 17.02 26.06
CA ALA A 331 16.01 16.45 27.40
C ALA A 331 14.77 15.55 27.46
N GLY A 332 14.97 14.32 27.93
CA GLY A 332 13.93 13.28 27.99
C GLY A 332 13.51 12.69 26.65
N LYS A 333 14.24 12.97 25.58
CA LYS A 333 13.97 12.46 24.21
C LYS A 333 15.09 11.55 23.75
N THR A 334 14.77 10.69 22.78
CA THR A 334 15.76 9.86 22.08
C THR A 334 15.92 10.36 20.65
N LEU A 335 17.16 10.54 20.21
CA LEU A 335 17.51 10.85 18.84
C LEU A 335 17.92 9.55 18.13
N LEU A 336 17.32 9.31 16.97
CA LEU A 336 17.66 8.18 16.10
C LEU A 336 18.25 8.73 14.79
N PRO A 337 19.11 7.99 14.08
CA PRO A 337 19.33 8.22 12.67
C PRO A 337 18.00 8.17 11.92
N GLY A 338 17.92 8.85 10.78
CA GLY A 338 16.73 8.78 9.94
C GLY A 338 16.44 7.34 9.54
N LEU A 339 15.17 6.93 9.64
CA LEU A 339 14.77 5.56 9.32
C LEU A 339 14.78 5.31 7.81
N TRP A 340 15.02 4.06 7.45
CA TRP A 340 14.91 3.55 6.09
C TRP A 340 13.67 2.68 5.95
N ASN A 341 12.87 2.92 4.89
CA ASN A 341 11.86 1.97 4.41
C ASN A 341 12.38 1.32 3.12
N MET A 342 12.75 0.05 3.20
CA MET A 342 13.41 -0.66 2.11
C MET A 342 12.45 -1.26 1.08
N HIS A 343 11.14 -1.04 1.24
CA HIS A 343 10.12 -1.53 0.30
C HIS A 343 8.92 -0.58 0.26
N MET A 344 8.96 0.38 -0.65
CA MET A 344 7.94 1.42 -0.79
C MET A 344 7.68 1.69 -2.28
N HIS A 345 6.43 1.59 -2.72
CA HIS A 345 6.03 1.97 -4.09
C HIS A 345 5.61 3.44 -4.11
N LEU A 346 6.56 4.30 -4.37
CA LEU A 346 6.45 5.74 -4.12
C LEU A 346 5.43 6.43 -5.03
N ASP A 347 4.47 7.13 -4.42
CA ASP A 347 3.78 8.26 -5.01
C ASP A 347 4.38 9.57 -4.48
N ALA A 348 4.53 10.59 -5.34
CA ALA A 348 5.14 11.85 -4.96
C ALA A 348 4.42 12.56 -3.80
N SER A 349 3.12 12.29 -3.61
CA SER A 349 2.31 12.83 -2.51
C SER A 349 2.62 12.20 -1.14
N TYR A 350 3.31 11.07 -1.09
CA TYR A 350 3.65 10.41 0.16
C TYR A 350 4.79 11.09 0.92
N GLY A 351 5.62 11.88 0.23
CA GLY A 351 6.85 12.46 0.78
C GLY A 351 6.72 13.06 2.18
N PRO A 352 5.80 14.03 2.43
CA PRO A 352 5.64 14.61 3.77
C PRO A 352 5.26 13.60 4.86
N ARG A 353 4.43 12.59 4.54
CA ARG A 353 3.99 11.56 5.50
C ARG A 353 5.12 10.60 5.85
N LEU A 354 5.92 10.19 4.87
CA LEU A 354 7.09 9.36 5.09
C LEU A 354 8.10 10.04 6.02
N LEU A 355 8.37 11.34 5.79
CA LEU A 355 9.23 12.12 6.70
C LEU A 355 8.61 12.28 8.09
N ALA A 356 7.29 12.42 8.21
CA ALA A 356 6.60 12.49 9.50
C ALA A 356 6.68 11.18 10.28
N GLU A 357 6.67 10.04 9.60
CA GLU A 357 6.91 8.72 10.19
C GLU A 357 8.37 8.53 10.64
N GLY A 358 9.30 9.34 10.12
CA GLY A 358 10.73 9.24 10.37
C GLY A 358 11.53 8.54 9.26
N ALA A 359 10.87 8.10 8.19
CA ALA A 359 11.52 7.52 7.03
C ALA A 359 12.17 8.62 6.17
N THR A 360 13.47 8.83 6.35
CA THR A 360 14.26 9.84 5.61
C THR A 360 14.92 9.27 4.36
N THR A 361 14.97 7.96 4.24
CA THR A 361 15.42 7.24 3.03
C THR A 361 14.44 6.11 2.72
N ILE A 362 14.07 5.97 1.46
CA ILE A 362 13.24 4.86 0.99
C ILE A 362 13.91 4.16 -0.19
N ARG A 363 13.68 2.86 -0.33
CA ARG A 363 13.93 2.15 -1.57
C ARG A 363 12.60 1.86 -2.25
N ASP A 364 12.50 2.28 -3.53
CA ASP A 364 11.36 1.96 -4.39
C ASP A 364 11.72 0.75 -5.27
N PRO A 365 11.20 -0.44 -4.98
CA PRO A 365 11.49 -1.64 -5.75
C PRO A 365 10.47 -1.90 -6.87
N GLY A 366 9.68 -0.92 -7.25
CA GLY A 366 8.75 -1.10 -8.36
C GLY A 366 7.88 0.10 -8.68
N ASN A 367 8.24 0.79 -9.76
CA ASN A 367 7.50 1.93 -10.27
C ASN A 367 7.65 2.06 -11.79
N ALA A 368 6.94 3.03 -12.41
CA ALA A 368 7.20 3.40 -13.80
C ALA A 368 8.56 4.09 -13.91
N PRO A 369 9.43 3.67 -14.86
CA PRO A 369 10.80 4.16 -14.92
C PRO A 369 10.93 5.68 -14.93
N ASP A 370 10.24 6.36 -15.82
CA ASP A 370 10.33 7.81 -16.00
C ASP A 370 9.68 8.57 -14.83
N TYR A 371 8.63 8.00 -14.22
CA TYR A 371 7.95 8.60 -13.06
C TYR A 371 8.85 8.59 -11.82
N ILE A 372 9.46 7.46 -11.49
CA ILE A 372 10.29 7.37 -10.28
C ILE A 372 11.57 8.18 -10.41
N ALA A 373 12.19 8.20 -11.59
CA ALA A 373 13.36 9.04 -11.85
C ALA A 373 13.03 10.54 -11.71
N LYS A 374 11.88 10.97 -12.23
CA LYS A 374 11.38 12.34 -12.10
C LYS A 374 11.06 12.70 -10.65
N THR A 375 10.39 11.80 -9.92
CA THR A 375 10.03 12.01 -8.51
C THR A 375 11.27 12.12 -7.63
N LYS A 376 12.26 11.23 -7.84
CA LYS A 376 13.58 11.31 -7.18
C LYS A 376 14.22 12.67 -7.41
N ALA A 377 14.33 13.12 -8.66
CA ALA A 377 14.93 14.41 -9.00
C ALA A 377 14.20 15.61 -8.34
N ARG A 378 12.87 15.56 -8.25
CA ARG A 378 12.07 16.59 -7.58
C ARG A 378 12.31 16.65 -6.07
N PHE A 379 12.51 15.51 -5.39
CA PHE A 379 12.87 15.47 -3.98
C PHE A 379 14.30 15.95 -3.77
N GLU A 380 15.26 15.50 -4.58
CA GLU A 380 16.67 15.90 -4.49
C GLU A 380 16.88 17.39 -4.74
N SER A 381 16.12 17.99 -5.65
CA SER A 381 16.19 19.44 -5.91
C SER A 381 15.46 20.29 -4.85
N GLY A 382 14.70 19.68 -3.94
CA GLY A 382 13.85 20.39 -3.00
C GLY A 382 12.59 21.02 -3.64
N GLU A 383 12.27 20.67 -4.90
CA GLU A 383 10.99 21.06 -5.52
C GLU A 383 9.82 20.49 -4.74
N LEU A 384 9.94 19.26 -4.26
CA LEU A 384 8.99 18.59 -3.38
C LEU A 384 9.66 18.20 -2.07
N VAL A 385 8.86 18.08 -1.01
CA VAL A 385 9.29 17.55 0.29
C VAL A 385 9.15 16.04 0.29
N GLY A 386 10.23 15.32 0.52
CA GLY A 386 10.23 13.86 0.60
C GLY A 386 11.58 13.28 1.02
N PRO A 387 11.62 11.96 1.25
CA PRO A 387 12.84 11.24 1.63
C PRO A 387 13.82 11.13 0.45
N ARG A 388 15.05 10.73 0.74
CA ARG A 388 15.99 10.22 -0.25
C ARG A 388 15.41 8.96 -0.92
N VAL A 389 15.51 8.88 -2.24
CA VAL A 389 14.95 7.76 -3.03
C VAL A 389 16.06 6.89 -3.60
N ILE A 390 16.05 5.61 -3.26
CA ILE A 390 16.88 4.57 -3.85
C ILE A 390 16.01 3.79 -4.84
N ILE A 391 16.40 3.74 -6.11
CA ILE A 391 15.61 3.06 -7.15
C ILE A 391 16.08 1.62 -7.29
N ALA A 392 15.14 0.67 -7.21
CA ALA A 392 15.33 -0.70 -7.69
C ALA A 392 14.39 -0.94 -8.87
N GLY A 393 14.97 -1.18 -10.05
CA GLY A 393 14.21 -1.28 -11.28
C GLY A 393 13.42 -2.58 -11.39
N LEU A 394 12.09 -2.50 -11.42
CA LEU A 394 11.23 -3.66 -11.56
C LEU A 394 11.23 -4.19 -13.00
N MET A 395 11.50 -5.48 -13.14
CA MET A 395 11.45 -6.22 -14.40
C MET A 395 10.58 -7.46 -14.26
N ASP A 396 9.63 -7.66 -15.18
CA ASP A 396 8.76 -8.83 -15.22
C ASP A 396 8.66 -9.43 -16.62
N GLY A 397 8.18 -10.66 -16.72
CA GLY A 397 7.86 -11.31 -17.98
C GLY A 397 6.56 -10.78 -18.59
N THR A 398 6.40 -10.94 -19.91
CA THR A 398 5.17 -10.60 -20.61
C THR A 398 4.09 -11.67 -20.39
N GLY A 399 2.82 -11.28 -20.21
CA GLY A 399 1.71 -12.23 -20.10
C GLY A 399 0.55 -11.75 -19.24
N LYS A 400 -0.36 -12.68 -18.97
CA LYS A 400 -1.59 -12.43 -18.22
C LYS A 400 -1.33 -11.94 -16.79
N TYR A 401 -0.26 -12.41 -16.17
CA TYR A 401 0.08 -12.13 -14.77
C TYR A 401 1.21 -11.13 -14.60
N THR A 402 1.58 -10.44 -15.68
CA THR A 402 2.59 -9.36 -15.66
C THR A 402 2.21 -8.31 -14.61
N ALA A 403 3.23 -7.82 -13.89
CA ALA A 403 3.09 -6.74 -12.93
C ALA A 403 2.40 -5.50 -13.56
N PRO A 404 1.64 -4.74 -12.78
CA PRO A 404 0.91 -3.57 -13.30
C PRO A 404 1.83 -2.40 -13.68
N ILE A 405 3.09 -2.44 -13.25
CA ILE A 405 4.08 -1.36 -13.42
C ILE A 405 5.48 -1.95 -13.60
N GLY A 406 6.47 -1.13 -13.93
CA GLY A 406 7.85 -1.56 -14.22
C GLY A 406 8.10 -1.74 -15.71
N THR A 407 9.08 -2.55 -16.03
CA THR A 407 9.41 -2.92 -17.42
C THR A 407 9.17 -4.40 -17.67
N THR A 408 8.89 -4.76 -18.92
CA THR A 408 8.68 -6.16 -19.31
C THR A 408 9.76 -6.61 -20.29
N THR A 409 10.06 -7.90 -20.25
CA THR A 409 11.00 -8.53 -21.18
C THR A 409 10.54 -9.94 -21.55
N ALA A 410 10.82 -10.35 -22.79
CA ALA A 410 10.52 -11.68 -23.29
C ALA A 410 11.77 -12.38 -23.85
N THR A 411 12.87 -11.65 -24.05
CA THR A 411 14.11 -12.18 -24.64
C THR A 411 15.34 -11.76 -23.84
N ALA A 412 16.44 -12.46 -24.01
CA ALA A 412 17.71 -12.10 -23.39
C ALA A 412 18.21 -10.71 -23.85
N VAL A 413 17.98 -10.35 -25.10
CA VAL A 413 18.37 -9.03 -25.64
C VAL A 413 17.58 -7.93 -24.95
N ASP A 414 16.26 -8.11 -24.83
CA ASP A 414 15.41 -7.14 -24.12
C ASP A 414 15.78 -7.05 -22.63
N ALA A 415 16.06 -8.18 -21.99
CA ALA A 415 16.46 -8.22 -20.58
C ALA A 415 17.70 -7.37 -20.34
N ILE A 416 18.74 -7.54 -21.16
CA ILE A 416 19.97 -6.74 -21.11
C ILE A 416 19.66 -5.24 -21.33
N ALA A 417 18.84 -4.93 -22.33
CA ALA A 417 18.47 -3.54 -22.62
C ALA A 417 17.72 -2.88 -21.46
N GLN A 418 16.80 -3.60 -20.80
CA GLN A 418 16.07 -3.07 -19.65
C GLN A 418 16.98 -2.89 -18.41
N VAL A 419 17.90 -3.81 -18.13
CA VAL A 419 18.89 -3.63 -17.06
C VAL A 419 19.71 -2.35 -17.28
N ARG A 420 20.16 -2.12 -18.53
CA ARG A 420 20.90 -0.90 -18.92
C ARG A 420 20.06 0.35 -18.72
N ARG A 421 18.82 0.34 -19.23
CA ARG A 421 17.89 1.47 -19.04
C ARG A 421 17.70 1.82 -17.57
N TRP A 422 17.48 0.82 -16.70
CA TRP A 422 17.35 1.08 -15.28
C TRP A 422 18.62 1.67 -14.66
N LYS A 423 19.81 1.18 -15.09
CA LYS A 423 21.08 1.76 -14.65
C LYS A 423 21.21 3.23 -15.05
N ASP A 424 20.85 3.56 -16.30
CA ASP A 424 20.91 4.92 -16.83
C ASP A 424 19.95 5.87 -16.10
N LEU A 425 18.84 5.36 -15.57
CA LEU A 425 17.89 6.08 -14.71
C LEU A 425 18.33 6.17 -13.23
N GLY A 426 19.52 5.68 -12.89
CA GLY A 426 20.08 5.76 -11.54
C GLY A 426 19.66 4.62 -10.62
N ALA A 427 19.10 3.52 -11.14
CA ALA A 427 18.83 2.34 -10.31
C ALA A 427 20.15 1.68 -9.84
N VAL A 428 20.15 1.24 -8.59
CA VAL A 428 21.28 0.52 -7.98
C VAL A 428 20.98 -0.96 -7.76
N GLN A 429 19.76 -1.36 -8.08
CA GLN A 429 19.26 -2.73 -7.90
C GLN A 429 18.23 -3.04 -8.98
N ILE A 430 18.12 -4.31 -9.36
CA ILE A 430 17.04 -4.84 -10.19
C ILE A 430 16.12 -5.68 -9.31
N LYS A 431 14.79 -5.45 -9.38
CA LYS A 431 13.76 -6.32 -8.81
C LYS A 431 13.19 -7.21 -9.90
N ILE A 432 13.39 -8.51 -9.80
CA ILE A 432 12.73 -9.51 -10.66
C ILE A 432 11.35 -9.82 -10.08
N TYR A 433 10.35 -10.00 -10.96
CA TYR A 433 8.98 -10.30 -10.55
C TYR A 433 8.52 -11.69 -10.94
N SER A 434 7.34 -12.12 -10.45
CA SER A 434 6.91 -13.54 -10.46
C SER A 434 6.60 -14.13 -11.84
N SER A 435 6.33 -13.29 -12.86
CA SER A 435 6.05 -13.76 -14.22
C SER A 435 7.29 -13.80 -15.13
N MET A 436 8.47 -13.48 -14.59
CA MET A 436 9.73 -13.58 -15.32
C MET A 436 9.99 -15.03 -15.76
N ASP A 437 10.43 -15.22 -17.01
CA ASP A 437 10.92 -16.53 -17.45
C ASP A 437 12.19 -16.89 -16.64
N PRO A 438 12.21 -18.03 -15.93
CA PRO A 438 13.40 -18.49 -15.20
C PRO A 438 14.69 -18.49 -16.01
N LYS A 439 14.61 -18.75 -17.31
CA LYS A 439 15.79 -18.75 -18.21
C LYS A 439 16.44 -17.37 -18.40
N LEU A 440 15.71 -16.30 -18.11
CA LEU A 440 16.22 -14.93 -18.19
C LEU A 440 16.89 -14.48 -16.89
N VAL A 441 16.64 -15.16 -15.77
CA VAL A 441 17.22 -14.81 -14.46
C VAL A 441 18.75 -14.75 -14.51
N PRO A 442 19.49 -15.78 -14.96
CA PRO A 442 20.95 -15.71 -15.03
C PRO A 442 21.48 -14.62 -15.98
N VAL A 443 20.72 -14.29 -17.02
CA VAL A 443 21.07 -13.20 -17.95
C VAL A 443 20.96 -11.83 -17.26
N ILE A 444 19.85 -11.62 -16.53
CA ILE A 444 19.60 -10.38 -15.77
C ILE A 444 20.63 -10.23 -14.66
N VAL A 445 20.88 -11.28 -13.88
CA VAL A 445 21.86 -11.28 -12.79
C VAL A 445 23.26 -10.94 -13.30
N LYS A 446 23.73 -11.61 -14.36
CA LYS A 446 25.04 -11.35 -14.97
C LYS A 446 25.18 -9.90 -15.42
N GLU A 447 24.19 -9.35 -16.13
CA GLU A 447 24.23 -7.97 -16.62
C GLU A 447 24.15 -6.94 -15.48
N ALA A 448 23.30 -7.19 -14.48
CA ALA A 448 23.18 -6.32 -13.31
C ALA A 448 24.47 -6.27 -12.50
N HIS A 449 25.05 -7.43 -12.15
CA HIS A 449 26.30 -7.53 -11.41
C HIS A 449 27.48 -6.89 -12.16
N ALA A 450 27.57 -7.07 -13.50
CA ALA A 450 28.58 -6.41 -14.32
C ALA A 450 28.49 -4.87 -14.27
N ARG A 451 27.36 -4.32 -13.84
CA ARG A 451 27.12 -2.88 -13.66
C ARG A 451 27.11 -2.43 -12.20
N GLY A 452 27.52 -3.30 -11.30
CA GLY A 452 27.55 -3.02 -9.86
C GLY A 452 26.15 -2.86 -9.24
N MET A 453 25.11 -3.43 -9.87
CA MET A 453 23.74 -3.46 -9.33
C MET A 453 23.49 -4.79 -8.63
N ARG A 454 22.72 -4.73 -7.53
CA ARG A 454 22.18 -5.91 -6.83
C ARG A 454 20.97 -6.48 -7.59
N VAL A 455 20.64 -7.73 -7.32
CA VAL A 455 19.43 -8.38 -7.83
C VAL A 455 18.59 -8.90 -6.68
N SER A 456 17.31 -8.60 -6.69
CA SER A 456 16.35 -9.01 -5.64
C SER A 456 14.99 -9.33 -6.25
N GLY A 457 14.06 -9.67 -5.42
CA GLY A 457 12.63 -9.62 -5.78
C GLY A 457 11.83 -10.84 -5.37
N HIS A 458 10.78 -11.03 -6.14
CA HIS A 458 9.98 -12.25 -6.12
C HIS A 458 10.77 -13.41 -6.73
N ILE A 459 10.36 -14.60 -6.37
CA ILE A 459 10.86 -15.80 -7.04
C ILE A 459 9.97 -16.07 -8.27
N PRO A 460 10.55 -16.14 -9.48
CA PRO A 460 9.81 -16.45 -10.69
C PRO A 460 9.08 -17.78 -10.60
N ALA A 461 7.90 -17.86 -11.21
CA ALA A 461 7.18 -19.13 -11.31
C ALA A 461 8.05 -20.16 -12.04
N GLY A 462 8.07 -21.38 -11.53
CA GLY A 462 8.98 -22.45 -12.01
C GLY A 462 10.26 -22.58 -11.19
N MET A 463 10.56 -21.61 -10.29
CA MET A 463 11.73 -21.64 -9.41
C MET A 463 11.32 -21.74 -7.94
N LEU A 464 12.21 -22.26 -7.10
CA LEU A 464 12.18 -22.12 -5.65
C LEU A 464 13.15 -21.00 -5.24
N ALA A 465 13.04 -20.50 -4.01
CA ALA A 465 13.93 -19.45 -3.53
C ALA A 465 15.42 -19.86 -3.56
N GLN A 466 15.70 -21.11 -3.21
CA GLN A 466 17.06 -21.68 -3.31
C GLN A 466 17.61 -21.64 -4.74
N ASP A 467 16.76 -21.86 -5.76
CA ASP A 467 17.22 -21.83 -7.16
C ASP A 467 17.61 -20.39 -7.55
N ALA A 468 16.80 -19.39 -7.17
CA ALA A 468 17.11 -17.98 -7.40
C ALA A 468 18.41 -17.54 -6.69
N VAL A 469 18.68 -18.05 -5.49
CA VAL A 469 19.93 -17.82 -4.77
C VAL A 469 21.12 -18.43 -5.52
N HIS A 470 20.97 -19.63 -6.06
CA HIS A 470 22.01 -20.25 -6.88
C HIS A 470 22.26 -19.51 -8.18
N GLU A 471 21.25 -18.89 -8.77
CA GLU A 471 21.39 -18.04 -9.96
C GLU A 471 21.97 -16.66 -9.65
N GLY A 472 22.16 -16.31 -8.37
CA GLY A 472 22.88 -15.11 -7.93
C GLY A 472 22.00 -13.97 -7.46
N PHE A 473 20.80 -14.23 -6.95
CA PHE A 473 20.06 -13.21 -6.18
C PHE A 473 20.90 -12.78 -4.97
N ASP A 474 20.86 -11.48 -4.67
CA ASP A 474 21.51 -10.88 -3.49
C ASP A 474 20.51 -10.68 -2.35
N GLU A 475 19.21 -10.77 -2.65
CA GLU A 475 18.16 -10.48 -1.66
C GLU A 475 16.85 -11.18 -2.04
N ILE A 476 16.15 -11.73 -1.05
CA ILE A 476 14.79 -12.27 -1.19
C ILE A 476 13.82 -11.28 -0.54
N GLN A 477 12.84 -10.83 -1.32
CA GLN A 477 11.75 -9.99 -0.84
C GLN A 477 10.54 -10.86 -0.50
N HIS A 478 9.79 -10.42 0.55
CA HIS A 478 8.56 -11.03 1.04
C HIS A 478 8.74 -12.40 1.72
N VAL A 479 8.26 -12.46 2.95
CA VAL A 479 8.36 -13.66 3.81
C VAL A 479 7.69 -14.89 3.21
N ASN A 480 6.65 -14.71 2.39
CA ASN A 480 5.95 -15.81 1.74
C ASN A 480 6.85 -16.60 0.77
N PHE A 481 7.80 -15.95 0.08
CA PHE A 481 8.72 -16.65 -0.83
C PHE A 481 9.71 -17.53 -0.07
N LEU A 482 10.05 -17.21 1.18
CA LEU A 482 10.84 -18.08 2.04
C LEU A 482 10.07 -19.38 2.35
N PHE A 483 8.77 -19.27 2.64
CA PHE A 483 7.91 -20.44 2.89
C PHE A 483 7.60 -21.23 1.62
N LEU A 484 7.40 -20.57 0.49
CA LEU A 484 7.17 -21.23 -0.81
C LEU A 484 8.34 -22.11 -1.25
N ASN A 485 9.57 -21.85 -0.73
CA ASN A 485 10.71 -22.74 -0.92
C ASN A 485 10.45 -24.18 -0.43
N PHE A 486 9.56 -24.34 0.55
CA PHE A 486 9.16 -25.62 1.13
C PHE A 486 7.82 -26.14 0.59
N MET A 487 7.30 -25.52 -0.49
CA MET A 487 6.03 -25.87 -1.14
C MET A 487 6.21 -26.08 -2.66
N PRO A 488 7.04 -27.07 -3.08
CA PRO A 488 7.42 -27.24 -4.50
C PRO A 488 6.22 -27.52 -5.42
N ASP A 489 5.11 -28.04 -4.87
CA ASP A 489 3.84 -28.23 -5.59
C ASP A 489 3.18 -26.92 -6.07
N THR A 490 3.61 -25.77 -5.54
CA THR A 490 3.06 -24.45 -5.89
C THR A 490 3.93 -23.66 -6.88
N LYS A 491 5.18 -24.07 -7.10
CA LYS A 491 6.21 -23.27 -7.78
C LYS A 491 5.79 -22.74 -9.14
N ASP A 492 5.05 -23.52 -9.93
CA ASP A 492 4.64 -23.14 -11.28
C ASP A 492 3.45 -22.17 -11.31
N ARG A 493 2.92 -21.79 -10.13
CA ARG A 493 1.73 -20.93 -9.98
C ARG A 493 1.96 -19.71 -9.08
N THR A 494 3.20 -19.43 -8.69
CA THR A 494 3.53 -18.33 -7.77
C THR A 494 3.27 -16.94 -8.36
N GLN A 495 3.10 -16.80 -9.67
CA GLN A 495 2.64 -15.57 -10.31
C GLN A 495 1.15 -15.27 -10.11
N THR A 496 0.39 -16.22 -9.50
CA THR A 496 -1.05 -16.12 -9.21
C THR A 496 -1.29 -15.86 -7.71
N PRO A 497 -2.55 -15.70 -7.25
CA PRO A 497 -2.87 -15.60 -5.82
C PRO A 497 -2.39 -16.78 -4.97
N VAL A 498 -2.05 -17.92 -5.58
CA VAL A 498 -1.51 -19.10 -4.88
C VAL A 498 -0.31 -18.73 -4.00
N ARG A 499 0.53 -17.74 -4.40
CA ARG A 499 1.64 -17.29 -3.55
C ARG A 499 1.20 -16.73 -2.19
N LEU A 500 -0.01 -16.19 -2.09
CA LEU A 500 -0.60 -15.67 -0.86
C LEU A 500 -1.38 -16.76 -0.12
N THR A 501 -2.32 -17.42 -0.82
CA THR A 501 -3.24 -18.38 -0.20
C THR A 501 -2.53 -19.66 0.26
N ALA A 502 -1.55 -20.17 -0.49
CA ALA A 502 -0.82 -21.38 -0.10
C ALA A 502 -0.01 -21.15 1.19
N THR A 503 0.65 -19.98 1.32
CA THR A 503 1.40 -19.68 2.53
C THR A 503 0.49 -19.35 3.71
N ALA A 504 -0.61 -18.62 3.49
CA ALA A 504 -1.62 -18.38 4.52
C ALA A 504 -2.22 -19.68 5.07
N GLU A 505 -2.42 -20.69 4.25
CA GLU A 505 -3.00 -21.97 4.64
C GLU A 505 -1.99 -22.97 5.23
N ARG A 506 -0.70 -22.87 4.86
CA ARG A 506 0.26 -23.97 5.06
C ARG A 506 1.56 -23.56 5.77
N ALA A 507 1.91 -22.28 5.87
CA ALA A 507 3.16 -21.87 6.50
C ALA A 507 3.26 -22.35 7.95
N GLY A 508 2.13 -22.34 8.68
CA GLY A 508 2.06 -22.85 10.05
C GLY A 508 2.28 -24.35 10.21
N THR A 509 2.34 -25.11 9.11
CA THR A 509 2.61 -26.56 9.15
C THR A 509 4.06 -26.90 8.84
N ILE A 510 4.87 -25.93 8.45
CA ILE A 510 6.29 -26.13 8.15
C ILE A 510 7.08 -26.23 9.49
N ASP A 511 7.77 -27.35 9.67
CA ASP A 511 8.71 -27.50 10.80
C ASP A 511 9.99 -26.67 10.53
N LEU A 512 10.06 -25.49 11.18
CA LEU A 512 11.19 -24.58 11.06
C LEU A 512 12.48 -25.13 11.72
N GLN A 513 12.43 -26.26 12.43
CA GLN A 513 13.60 -26.95 12.97
C GLN A 513 14.07 -28.11 12.09
N SER A 514 13.37 -28.40 10.99
CA SER A 514 13.73 -29.47 10.06
C SER A 514 15.09 -29.25 9.40
N GLN A 515 15.73 -30.35 8.97
CA GLN A 515 17.03 -30.27 8.29
C GLN A 515 16.92 -29.46 7.00
N GLN A 516 15.81 -29.58 6.25
CA GLN A 516 15.58 -28.81 5.03
C GLN A 516 15.59 -27.31 5.27
N VAL A 517 14.99 -26.82 6.35
CA VAL A 517 15.00 -25.40 6.71
C VAL A 517 16.42 -24.98 7.14
N LYS A 518 17.11 -25.79 7.93
CA LYS A 518 18.50 -25.51 8.34
C LYS A 518 19.44 -25.41 7.14
N ASP A 519 19.31 -26.30 6.16
CA ASP A 519 20.11 -26.28 4.93
C ASP A 519 19.83 -25.03 4.11
N PHE A 520 18.56 -24.63 4.00
CA PHE A 520 18.19 -23.39 3.30
C PHE A 520 18.76 -22.15 4.00
N ILE A 521 18.64 -22.03 5.32
CA ILE A 521 19.24 -20.93 6.09
C ILE A 521 20.78 -20.92 5.94
N ALA A 522 21.42 -22.08 5.95
CA ALA A 522 22.86 -22.18 5.70
C ALA A 522 23.24 -21.70 4.29
N LEU A 523 22.43 -22.03 3.28
CA LEU A 523 22.60 -21.52 1.93
C LEU A 523 22.49 -19.98 1.89
N LEU A 524 21.42 -19.40 2.48
CA LEU A 524 21.25 -17.94 2.53
C LEU A 524 22.46 -17.26 3.18
N LYS A 525 22.94 -17.82 4.30
CA LYS A 525 24.12 -17.30 5.02
C LYS A 525 25.39 -17.41 4.18
N SER A 526 25.63 -18.56 3.53
CA SER A 526 26.82 -18.79 2.72
C SER A 526 26.92 -17.88 1.50
N LYS A 527 25.79 -17.41 1.01
CA LYS A 527 25.66 -16.50 -0.14
C LYS A 527 25.45 -15.04 0.27
N ASP A 528 25.53 -14.74 1.57
CA ASP A 528 25.34 -13.39 2.12
C ASP A 528 24.01 -12.72 1.67
N ILE A 529 22.93 -13.53 1.61
CA ILE A 529 21.62 -13.07 1.16
C ILE A 529 21.01 -12.14 2.20
N VAL A 530 20.41 -11.05 1.72
CA VAL A 530 19.59 -10.13 2.52
C VAL A 530 18.14 -10.59 2.47
N SER A 531 17.41 -10.42 3.56
CA SER A 531 15.94 -10.59 3.59
C SER A 531 15.26 -9.24 3.78
N ASP A 532 14.27 -8.96 2.92
CA ASP A 532 13.32 -7.88 3.05
C ASP A 532 11.92 -8.52 3.22
N PRO A 533 11.53 -8.87 4.47
CA PRO A 533 10.39 -9.77 4.70
C PRO A 533 9.04 -9.14 4.39
N THR A 534 8.90 -7.82 4.53
CA THR A 534 7.60 -7.11 4.46
C THR A 534 6.50 -7.86 5.22
N VAL A 535 6.82 -8.29 6.43
CA VAL A 535 5.96 -9.21 7.19
C VAL A 535 4.60 -8.59 7.53
N GLY A 536 4.55 -7.26 7.63
CA GLY A 536 3.34 -6.52 7.99
C GLY A 536 2.17 -6.79 7.05
N ILE A 537 2.41 -6.80 5.72
CA ILE A 537 1.33 -7.06 4.76
C ILE A 537 0.81 -8.51 4.85
N PHE A 538 1.71 -9.51 4.98
CA PHE A 538 1.31 -10.92 5.07
C PHE A 538 0.67 -11.25 6.42
N TYR A 539 1.15 -10.64 7.49
CA TYR A 539 0.55 -10.76 8.82
C TYR A 539 -0.87 -10.16 8.81
N THR A 540 -1.04 -8.97 8.26
CA THR A 540 -2.33 -8.30 8.11
C THR A 540 -3.29 -9.13 7.26
N ASP A 541 -2.87 -9.61 6.10
CA ASP A 541 -3.68 -10.47 5.22
C ASP A 541 -4.20 -11.74 5.91
N THR A 542 -3.43 -12.29 6.85
CA THR A 542 -3.79 -13.52 7.57
C THR A 542 -4.52 -13.28 8.89
N MET A 543 -4.27 -12.16 9.58
CA MET A 543 -4.79 -11.90 10.93
C MET A 543 -6.00 -11.00 10.97
N THR A 544 -6.14 -10.06 10.00
CA THR A 544 -7.26 -9.11 10.03
C THR A 544 -8.56 -9.76 9.62
N ARG A 545 -9.58 -9.61 10.44
CA ARG A 545 -10.95 -10.04 10.14
C ARG A 545 -11.77 -8.83 9.71
N THR A 546 -12.79 -9.08 8.90
CA THR A 546 -13.72 -8.03 8.49
C THR A 546 -14.37 -7.37 9.70
N GLY A 547 -14.30 -6.07 9.81
CA GLY A 547 -14.73 -5.27 10.97
C GLY A 547 -13.60 -4.93 11.94
N ASP A 548 -12.48 -5.67 11.91
CA ASP A 548 -11.31 -5.34 12.72
C ASP A 548 -10.41 -4.33 11.98
N MET A 549 -9.73 -3.48 12.74
CA MET A 549 -8.67 -2.62 12.19
C MET A 549 -7.50 -3.48 11.69
N ALA A 550 -6.90 -3.10 10.56
CA ALA A 550 -5.86 -3.88 9.89
C ALA A 550 -4.64 -4.19 10.78
N SER A 551 -4.32 -3.37 11.75
CA SER A 551 -3.30 -3.65 12.77
C SER A 551 -3.57 -2.89 14.06
N THR A 552 -2.95 -3.35 15.16
CA THR A 552 -3.03 -2.66 16.46
C THR A 552 -2.37 -1.28 16.42
N GLY A 553 -1.23 -1.14 15.74
CA GLY A 553 -0.55 0.15 15.56
C GLY A 553 -1.41 1.16 14.79
N LEU A 554 -2.11 0.72 13.73
CA LEU A 554 -3.05 1.57 13.00
C LEU A 554 -4.31 1.89 13.79
N ALA A 555 -4.71 1.03 14.71
CA ALA A 555 -5.85 1.31 15.62
C ALA A 555 -5.57 2.51 16.54
N GLU A 556 -4.34 2.72 16.98
CA GLU A 556 -3.95 3.85 17.83
C GLU A 556 -4.06 5.21 17.12
N ILE A 557 -3.90 5.23 15.80
CA ILE A 557 -3.97 6.45 14.99
C ILE A 557 -5.30 6.58 14.21
N ALA A 558 -6.21 5.64 14.37
CA ALA A 558 -7.42 5.52 13.55
C ALA A 558 -8.27 6.81 13.54
N ASP A 559 -8.34 7.54 14.65
CA ASP A 559 -9.10 8.79 14.75
C ASP A 559 -8.47 9.97 13.99
N TRP A 560 -7.21 9.85 13.58
CA TRP A 560 -6.50 10.86 12.81
C TRP A 560 -6.54 10.58 11.30
N LEU A 561 -6.99 9.39 10.92
CA LEU A 561 -7.11 8.99 9.52
C LEU A 561 -8.34 9.64 8.86
N PRO A 562 -8.27 10.00 7.58
CA PRO A 562 -9.45 10.34 6.82
C PRO A 562 -10.52 9.26 6.97
N PRO A 563 -11.81 9.60 7.17
CA PRO A 563 -12.85 8.62 7.49
C PRO A 563 -12.94 7.44 6.51
N GLN A 564 -12.74 7.68 5.22
CA GLN A 564 -12.83 6.62 4.22
C GLN A 564 -11.57 5.73 4.20
N VAL A 565 -10.39 6.29 4.49
CA VAL A 565 -9.16 5.52 4.70
C VAL A 565 -9.32 4.58 5.90
N ARG A 566 -9.80 5.12 7.04
CA ARG A 566 -10.10 4.32 8.23
C ARG A 566 -11.05 3.16 7.93
N ARG A 567 -12.12 3.40 7.18
CA ARG A 567 -13.07 2.35 6.77
C ARG A 567 -12.40 1.30 5.90
N GLY A 568 -11.56 1.70 4.95
CA GLY A 568 -10.80 0.78 4.09
C GLY A 568 -9.97 -0.23 4.89
N LEU A 569 -9.42 0.19 6.04
CA LEU A 569 -8.63 -0.69 6.92
C LEU A 569 -9.46 -1.74 7.68
N THR A 570 -10.79 -1.69 7.62
CA THR A 570 -11.69 -2.67 8.24
C THR A 570 -12.27 -3.70 7.27
N THR A 571 -11.83 -3.71 6.02
CA THR A 571 -12.35 -4.66 5.00
C THR A 571 -11.92 -6.11 5.21
N GLY A 572 -10.93 -6.33 6.07
CA GLY A 572 -10.33 -7.65 6.34
C GLY A 572 -9.21 -8.01 5.35
N GLY A 573 -8.55 -9.12 5.64
CA GLY A 573 -7.50 -9.70 4.81
C GLY A 573 -8.02 -10.73 3.80
N LEU A 574 -7.35 -11.88 3.72
CA LEU A 574 -7.72 -12.98 2.81
C LEU A 574 -9.10 -13.57 3.17
N PRO A 575 -9.85 -14.07 2.15
CA PRO A 575 -11.15 -14.67 2.39
C PRO A 575 -11.10 -15.84 3.39
N LEU A 576 -12.01 -15.85 4.36
CA LEU A 576 -12.15 -16.93 5.33
C LEU A 576 -13.19 -17.93 4.89
N GLY A 577 -12.73 -19.17 4.67
CA GLY A 577 -13.57 -20.35 4.55
C GLY A 577 -13.59 -21.19 5.84
N PRO A 578 -14.43 -22.22 5.91
CA PRO A 578 -14.46 -23.13 7.06
C PRO A 578 -13.06 -23.70 7.39
N GLY A 579 -12.62 -23.54 8.65
CA GLY A 579 -11.34 -24.07 9.13
C GLY A 579 -10.08 -23.28 8.71
N LEU A 580 -10.21 -22.18 7.97
CA LEU A 580 -9.06 -21.36 7.56
C LEU A 580 -8.56 -20.44 8.67
N ASP A 581 -9.40 -20.03 9.59
CA ASP A 581 -9.03 -19.11 10.66
C ASP A 581 -7.84 -19.61 11.51
N ALA A 582 -7.91 -20.86 11.96
CA ALA A 582 -6.82 -21.49 12.72
C ALA A 582 -5.53 -21.64 11.88
N LYS A 583 -5.66 -21.96 10.57
CA LYS A 583 -4.52 -22.09 9.67
C LYS A 583 -3.84 -20.73 9.46
N TYR A 584 -4.62 -19.68 9.21
CA TYR A 584 -4.12 -18.33 9.02
C TYR A 584 -3.40 -17.82 10.27
N SER A 585 -3.99 -18.03 11.45
CA SER A 585 -3.37 -17.69 12.73
C SER A 585 -2.07 -18.43 12.98
N ALA A 586 -1.99 -19.73 12.62
CA ALA A 586 -0.78 -20.52 12.71
C ALA A 586 0.29 -20.02 11.72
N SER A 587 -0.11 -19.64 10.51
CA SER A 587 0.81 -19.12 9.48
C SER A 587 1.35 -17.74 9.84
N ALA A 588 0.53 -16.85 10.40
CA ALA A 588 0.98 -15.56 10.91
C ALA A 588 2.07 -15.71 11.98
N LYS A 589 1.90 -16.65 12.92
CA LYS A 589 2.94 -16.99 13.90
C LYS A 589 4.20 -17.54 13.24
N ALA A 590 4.04 -18.38 12.22
CA ALA A 590 5.18 -18.94 11.49
C ALA A 590 5.95 -17.84 10.73
N TYR A 591 5.29 -16.82 10.18
CA TYR A 591 5.98 -15.67 9.58
C TYR A 591 6.89 -14.96 10.58
N LEU A 592 6.39 -14.63 11.77
CA LEU A 592 7.19 -14.01 12.83
C LEU A 592 8.33 -14.92 13.27
N THR A 593 8.08 -16.23 13.42
CA THR A 593 9.11 -17.21 13.80
C THR A 593 10.20 -17.31 12.73
N MET A 594 9.85 -17.22 11.44
CA MET A 594 10.84 -17.20 10.36
C MET A 594 11.73 -15.95 10.43
N VAL A 595 11.14 -14.76 10.65
CA VAL A 595 11.89 -13.51 10.82
C VAL A 595 12.88 -13.63 11.99
N ALA A 596 12.44 -14.15 13.13
CA ALA A 596 13.31 -14.43 14.29
C ALA A 596 14.42 -15.44 13.96
N LEU A 597 14.11 -16.50 13.21
CA LEU A 597 15.07 -17.51 12.77
C LEU A 597 16.14 -16.93 11.84
N LEU A 598 15.75 -16.14 10.87
CA LEU A 598 16.67 -15.43 9.97
C LEU A 598 17.63 -14.55 10.79
N HIS A 599 17.08 -13.72 11.66
CA HIS A 599 17.85 -12.81 12.50
C HIS A 599 18.84 -13.58 13.39
N SER A 600 18.37 -14.58 14.15
CA SER A 600 19.24 -15.39 15.06
C SER A 600 20.28 -16.21 14.33
N SER A 601 20.07 -16.52 13.05
CA SER A 601 21.04 -17.20 12.19
C SER A 601 22.08 -16.24 11.58
N GLY A 602 21.94 -14.92 11.81
CA GLY A 602 22.85 -13.88 11.31
C GLY A 602 22.58 -13.49 9.86
N ILE A 603 21.38 -13.76 9.33
CA ILE A 603 20.94 -13.22 8.05
C ILE A 603 20.57 -11.74 8.24
N ARG A 604 21.06 -10.88 7.37
CA ARG A 604 20.72 -9.45 7.41
C ARG A 604 19.26 -9.25 7.02
N ILE A 605 18.51 -8.57 7.88
CA ILE A 605 17.12 -8.19 7.64
C ILE A 605 17.08 -6.68 7.46
N VAL A 606 16.36 -6.22 6.43
CA VAL A 606 16.03 -4.81 6.23
C VAL A 606 14.53 -4.60 6.39
N ALA A 607 14.13 -3.50 7.02
CA ALA A 607 12.73 -3.17 7.21
C ALA A 607 12.13 -2.55 5.95
N GLY A 608 11.07 -3.18 5.44
CA GLY A 608 10.31 -2.73 4.28
C GLY A 608 8.82 -3.03 4.46
N THR A 609 7.91 -2.23 3.90
CA THR A 609 6.48 -2.27 4.22
C THR A 609 5.58 -2.80 3.11
N ASP A 610 5.92 -2.59 1.85
CA ASP A 610 5.09 -2.93 0.66
C ASP A 610 3.70 -2.26 0.66
N ASP A 611 3.62 -1.03 1.21
CA ASP A 611 2.52 -0.06 1.09
C ASP A 611 1.14 -0.48 1.64
N LEU A 612 1.07 -0.97 2.86
CA LEU A 612 -0.23 -1.14 3.54
C LEU A 612 -0.90 0.22 3.81
N LEU A 613 -0.14 1.16 4.41
CA LEU A 613 -0.55 2.55 4.65
C LEU A 613 0.68 3.46 4.66
N PRO A 614 1.14 3.96 3.49
CA PRO A 614 2.37 4.73 3.36
C PRO A 614 2.48 5.90 4.34
N GLY A 615 3.57 5.95 5.10
CA GLY A 615 3.82 6.95 6.13
C GLY A 615 3.27 6.61 7.52
N PHE A 616 2.82 5.34 7.72
CA PHE A 616 2.32 4.84 9.01
C PHE A 616 2.68 3.37 9.27
N ASP A 617 3.15 2.63 8.28
CA ASP A 617 3.30 1.19 8.33
C ASP A 617 4.73 0.70 8.62
N LEU A 618 5.75 1.55 8.53
CA LEU A 618 7.12 1.19 8.92
C LEU A 618 7.22 0.88 10.42
N ILE A 619 6.57 1.67 11.25
CA ILE A 619 6.54 1.40 12.70
C ILE A 619 5.87 0.07 12.99
N HIS A 620 4.79 -0.26 12.28
CA HIS A 620 4.12 -1.55 12.42
C HIS A 620 5.04 -2.73 12.03
N GLU A 621 5.80 -2.62 10.94
CA GLU A 621 6.78 -3.63 10.55
C GLU A 621 7.82 -3.85 11.65
N LEU A 622 8.34 -2.76 12.25
CA LEU A 622 9.31 -2.82 13.35
C LEU A 622 8.69 -3.43 14.63
N GLU A 623 7.43 -3.13 14.95
CA GLU A 623 6.69 -3.75 16.05
C GLU A 623 6.56 -5.26 15.87
N LEU A 624 6.28 -5.73 14.65
CA LEU A 624 6.21 -7.15 14.34
C LEU A 624 7.56 -7.85 14.51
N TYR A 625 8.67 -7.18 14.17
CA TYR A 625 10.02 -7.74 14.44
C TYR A 625 10.29 -7.84 15.96
N SER A 626 9.85 -6.85 16.74
CA SER A 626 9.90 -6.90 18.20
C SER A 626 9.02 -8.04 18.76
N GLN A 627 7.80 -8.21 18.24
CA GLN A 627 6.91 -9.33 18.60
C GLN A 627 7.48 -10.69 18.22
N ALA A 628 8.28 -10.77 17.15
CA ALA A 628 9.03 -11.97 16.78
C ALA A 628 10.12 -12.32 17.81
N GLY A 629 10.46 -11.42 18.74
CA GLY A 629 11.47 -11.63 19.79
C GLY A 629 12.84 -11.06 19.46
N ILE A 630 12.96 -10.25 18.40
CA ILE A 630 14.20 -9.52 18.11
C ILE A 630 14.34 -8.37 19.12
N PRO A 631 15.51 -8.20 19.78
CA PRO A 631 15.73 -7.10 20.72
C PRO A 631 15.50 -5.72 20.06
N ASN A 632 14.79 -4.80 20.71
CA ASN A 632 14.38 -3.51 20.13
C ASN A 632 15.54 -2.70 19.52
N ALA A 633 16.73 -2.74 20.12
CA ALA A 633 17.92 -2.09 19.54
C ALA A 633 18.29 -2.69 18.17
N GLN A 634 18.20 -4.02 18.03
CA GLN A 634 18.48 -4.72 16.78
C GLN A 634 17.34 -4.54 15.77
N VAL A 635 16.09 -4.41 16.25
CA VAL A 635 14.97 -4.01 15.39
C VAL A 635 15.24 -2.63 14.77
N LEU A 636 15.65 -1.64 15.55
CA LEU A 636 16.02 -0.31 15.02
C LEU A 636 17.18 -0.37 14.03
N GLN A 637 18.13 -1.28 14.23
CA GLN A 637 19.22 -1.48 13.27
C GLN A 637 18.73 -1.96 11.91
N THR A 638 17.63 -2.73 11.83
CA THR A 638 17.05 -3.16 10.53
C THR A 638 16.49 -2.00 9.69
N ALA A 639 16.25 -0.86 10.30
CA ALA A 639 15.79 0.36 9.66
C ALA A 639 16.80 1.52 9.72
N THR A 640 18.03 1.28 10.11
CA THR A 640 19.10 2.30 10.21
C THR A 640 20.40 1.80 9.59
N ILE A 641 21.32 1.25 10.37
CA ILE A 641 22.66 0.88 9.90
C ILE A 641 22.67 -0.32 8.93
N VAL A 642 21.76 -1.30 9.12
CA VAL A 642 21.74 -2.49 8.26
C VAL A 642 21.40 -2.13 6.80
N PRO A 643 20.31 -1.39 6.49
CA PRO A 643 20.05 -0.96 5.12
C PRO A 643 21.15 -0.03 4.56
N ALA A 644 21.73 0.86 5.37
CA ALA A 644 22.85 1.70 4.94
C ALA A 644 24.02 0.83 4.44
N ARG A 645 24.43 -0.19 5.21
CA ARG A 645 25.47 -1.16 4.82
C ARG A 645 25.08 -1.98 3.60
N VAL A 646 23.84 -2.48 3.54
CA VAL A 646 23.35 -3.23 2.37
C VAL A 646 23.44 -2.40 1.10
N MET A 647 23.14 -1.11 1.20
CA MET A 647 23.20 -0.17 0.07
C MET A 647 24.58 0.48 -0.11
N ARG A 648 25.58 0.15 0.74
CA ARG A 648 26.95 0.71 0.74
C ARG A 648 26.94 2.25 0.89
N MET A 649 26.14 2.71 1.83
CA MET A 649 25.95 4.15 2.13
C MET A 649 26.25 4.45 3.61
N ASP A 650 26.80 3.49 4.36
CA ASP A 650 27.10 3.59 5.79
C ASP A 650 28.27 4.56 6.11
N ASP A 651 29.05 4.93 5.09
CA ASP A 651 30.09 5.97 5.22
C ASP A 651 29.52 7.39 5.02
N SER A 652 28.28 7.52 4.56
CA SER A 652 27.67 8.81 4.18
C SER A 652 26.29 9.08 4.77
N LEU A 653 25.70 8.07 5.43
CA LEU A 653 24.34 8.18 6.02
C LEU A 653 24.27 7.63 7.43
#